data_41e5739ef2b7a0c545c48400d4b27e2e
#
_entry.id   41e5739ef2b7a0c545c48400d4b27e2e
#
_cell.length_a   1.000
_cell.length_b   1.000
_cell.length_c   1.000
_cell.angle_alpha   90.00
_cell.angle_beta   90.00
_cell.angle_gamma   90.00
#
_symmetry.space_group_name_H-M   'P 1'
#
loop_
_entity.id
_entity.type
_entity.pdbx_description
1 polymer ?
#
loop_
_entity_poly.entity_id
_entity_poly.type
_entity_poly.pdbx_seq_one_letter_code
_entity_poly.pdbx_strand_id
1 'polypeptide(L)'
;MNKGVTLIILGLLLSTPLEAQILTVKDLANACPITNVTIESTLSLILKTDTAGKADIGPFKQEDEIWFIHPNYMVCQFSYAKLVEMNFMVTLAENSYSLGEIVVSANKFNEKLSELGQSIRVVNAKEISFLNQQTTPDLLQSSGNVFVQKSQMGGGSPVIRGFETNKVLMVVDGVRMNNAIYRGGHLQNSLTLDNNVLERLEIILGPGSVIYGSDALGGVMHFYSKNPKLSDNDTLEIQTQLLAQYVSANNAKTTHLDFNFGLKKFAALSSLSFSDFGDLRQGGRRDPQYPNFGKRLFYVDRINDQDVVLTNSNPNIQKKSGYRQYDFLQKFLYRQNDVMNHVLNFQYSTSSDIPRYDRLTQIKNDAPQYAEWFYGPQERFFSSYQLDLTQKRKWFDQAKIILGYQFIEESRHTRPFNNSFLKNRNEQLNIYTLNADFEKKKLKNTLRYGFDFWHNKVRSTAHQQNIITLDQIPLDTRYPDGGSTMESYAFYFTHSYKLNDQWILNEGLRINYIGLEAHFNDKTFFPFDFDQVTQAHTALNGNLSLVYNSKNNWRVMLAGSSGFRAPNIDDLSKVFDSSPGNVVVPNPELAPEYTYNLELGISKRWLGKIHFGLNTYYTWYQNAITIQKVTTEDNQTSSPLTESAESLVLYDETLSEAYHNANAKKAFIYGFSGLLNVDLTHQLKFSHSMTYTFGRIVNDPGHSPLDHISPLFGRSSIDLQIRKFIGSFFMVFNGDKKSKDYNLSGEDNELFSVDPINGFMPKWVTLNLNTSYSLNEQIQFQLSFNNILDTNYRQFASNISAGGRNISLTFRGSF
;
A
#
# COMPACT_ATOMS: atom_id res chain seq x y z
N MET A 1 58.07 44.89 -58.22
CA MET A 1 57.38 45.05 -56.92
C MET A 1 55.89 44.89 -57.15
N ASN A 2 55.22 44.17 -56.30
CA ASN A 2 53.82 43.90 -56.35
C ASN A 2 53.31 42.67 -57.12
N LYS A 3 53.67 41.48 -56.59
CA LYS A 3 52.91 40.24 -56.83
C LYS A 3 52.58 39.51 -55.48
N GLY A 4 52.42 40.26 -54.39
CA GLY A 4 52.26 39.65 -53.06
C GLY A 4 50.93 39.99 -52.26
N VAL A 5 50.05 40.77 -52.86
CA VAL A 5 48.87 41.31 -52.09
C VAL A 5 47.51 40.66 -52.51
N THR A 6 47.46 39.92 -53.64
CA THR A 6 46.20 39.37 -54.12
C THR A 6 45.84 37.96 -53.61
N LEU A 7 46.77 37.31 -52.85
CA LEU A 7 46.49 35.95 -52.35
C LEU A 7 46.00 35.89 -50.88
N ILE A 8 45.94 37.05 -50.18
CA ILE A 8 45.45 37.09 -48.78
C ILE A 8 43.96 37.44 -48.69
N ILE A 9 43.36 37.99 -49.71
CA ILE A 9 41.93 38.38 -49.77
C ILE A 9 41.04 37.18 -50.19
N LEU A 10 41.55 36.10 -50.82
CA LEU A 10 40.79 34.95 -51.24
C LEU A 10 40.70 33.85 -50.16
N GLY A 11 41.46 33.98 -49.06
CA GLY A 11 41.43 33.05 -47.91
C GLY A 11 40.46 33.47 -46.82
N LEU A 12 39.86 34.65 -46.91
CA LEU A 12 38.95 35.19 -45.85
C LEU A 12 37.45 35.17 -46.25
N LEU A 13 37.11 34.55 -47.37
CA LEU A 13 35.70 34.46 -47.85
C LEU A 13 35.10 33.04 -47.86
N LEU A 14 35.73 32.03 -47.19
CA LEU A 14 35.19 30.67 -47.08
C LEU A 14 35.09 30.13 -45.65
N SER A 15 35.14 30.95 -44.61
CA SER A 15 34.67 30.56 -43.26
C SER A 15 33.22 31.05 -43.15
N THR A 16 32.25 30.32 -43.70
CA THR A 16 30.87 30.39 -43.19
C THR A 16 30.92 29.91 -41.74
N PRO A 17 30.48 30.72 -40.78
CA PRO A 17 30.33 30.22 -39.43
C PRO A 17 29.37 29.02 -39.49
N LEU A 18 29.80 27.83 -39.09
CA LEU A 18 28.90 26.78 -38.78
C LEU A 18 28.02 27.31 -37.60
N GLU A 19 26.84 27.82 -37.95
CA GLU A 19 25.85 28.14 -36.93
C GLU A 19 25.49 26.82 -36.23
N ALA A 20 25.85 26.71 -34.96
CA ALA A 20 25.51 25.61 -34.12
C ALA A 20 23.96 25.54 -34.04
N GLN A 21 23.36 24.45 -34.51
CA GLN A 21 21.92 24.26 -34.46
C GLN A 21 21.53 23.66 -33.11
N ILE A 22 21.17 24.52 -32.19
CA ILE A 22 20.85 24.13 -30.82
C ILE A 22 19.42 23.56 -30.72
N LEU A 23 19.32 22.29 -30.42
CA LEU A 23 18.08 21.61 -30.05
C LEU A 23 17.87 21.71 -28.54
N THR A 24 16.60 21.85 -28.12
CA THR A 24 16.23 21.86 -26.72
C THR A 24 15.25 20.72 -26.43
N VAL A 25 15.55 19.90 -25.40
CA VAL A 25 14.68 18.82 -24.95
C VAL A 25 14.05 19.21 -23.64
N LYS A 26 12.72 19.10 -23.54
CA LYS A 26 11.91 19.47 -22.38
C LYS A 26 10.95 18.36 -21.98
N ASP A 27 10.58 18.36 -20.72
CA ASP A 27 9.49 17.53 -20.20
C ASP A 27 8.16 17.99 -20.81
N LEU A 28 7.34 17.03 -21.25
CA LEU A 28 6.06 17.31 -21.92
C LEU A 28 5.02 17.89 -20.95
N ALA A 29 5.07 17.55 -19.67
CA ALA A 29 4.07 17.96 -18.66
C ALA A 29 4.38 19.33 -18.05
N ASN A 30 5.67 19.59 -17.70
CA ASN A 30 6.06 20.77 -16.94
C ASN A 30 6.98 21.73 -17.70
N ALA A 31 7.33 21.42 -18.94
CA ALA A 31 8.23 22.18 -19.80
C ALA A 31 9.66 22.41 -19.24
N CYS A 32 10.05 21.73 -18.14
CA CYS A 32 11.40 21.79 -17.60
C CYS A 32 12.42 21.17 -18.58
N PRO A 33 13.64 21.69 -18.67
CA PRO A 33 14.70 21.11 -19.50
C PRO A 33 15.13 19.74 -18.97
N ILE A 34 15.39 18.79 -19.90
CA ILE A 34 15.83 17.43 -19.54
C ILE A 34 17.32 17.29 -19.86
N THR A 35 18.12 17.07 -18.84
CA THR A 35 19.56 16.84 -18.95
C THR A 35 19.88 15.38 -19.28
N ASN A 36 21.04 15.12 -19.89
CA ASN A 36 21.54 13.77 -20.20
C ASN A 36 20.64 12.93 -21.13
N VAL A 37 19.78 13.54 -21.94
CA VAL A 37 19.08 12.84 -23.02
C VAL A 37 20.11 12.39 -24.05
N THR A 38 20.24 11.11 -24.27
CA THR A 38 21.08 10.56 -25.34
C THR A 38 20.36 10.76 -26.67
N ILE A 39 21.01 11.44 -27.60
CA ILE A 39 20.57 11.66 -28.98
C ILE A 39 21.45 10.78 -29.85
N GLU A 40 20.85 9.81 -30.54
CA GLU A 40 21.58 8.78 -31.28
C GLU A 40 20.98 8.65 -32.70
N SER A 41 21.83 8.37 -33.69
CA SER A 41 21.41 8.09 -35.09
C SER A 41 21.83 6.69 -35.51
N THR A 42 21.29 6.25 -36.65
CA THR A 42 21.66 4.97 -37.29
C THR A 42 23.13 4.89 -37.71
N LEU A 43 23.78 6.02 -37.92
CA LEU A 43 25.20 6.12 -38.25
C LEU A 43 26.11 6.19 -37.01
N SER A 44 25.61 5.85 -35.84
CA SER A 44 26.37 5.79 -34.56
C SER A 44 26.86 7.16 -34.06
N LEU A 45 26.26 8.24 -34.49
CA LEU A 45 26.45 9.54 -33.84
C LEU A 45 25.71 9.55 -32.50
N ILE A 46 26.40 9.93 -31.44
CA ILE A 46 25.83 9.98 -30.08
C ILE A 46 26.22 11.31 -29.43
N LEU A 47 25.19 12.06 -29.00
CA LEU A 47 25.30 13.29 -28.22
C LEU A 47 24.47 13.18 -26.95
N LYS A 48 24.68 14.12 -26.01
CA LYS A 48 23.86 14.24 -24.81
C LYS A 48 23.46 15.69 -24.57
N THR A 49 22.25 15.90 -24.07
CA THR A 49 21.83 17.24 -23.65
C THR A 49 22.57 17.67 -22.37
N ASP A 50 22.85 18.96 -22.30
CA ASP A 50 23.44 19.64 -21.12
C ASP A 50 22.41 19.86 -20.00
N THR A 51 22.79 20.60 -18.96
CA THR A 51 21.94 20.93 -17.81
C THR A 51 20.75 21.83 -18.17
N ALA A 52 20.82 22.56 -19.29
CA ALA A 52 19.73 23.36 -19.85
C ALA A 52 18.87 22.57 -20.89
N GLY A 53 19.08 21.25 -20.99
CA GLY A 53 18.39 20.41 -21.94
C GLY A 53 18.79 20.64 -23.39
N LYS A 54 19.97 21.23 -23.65
CA LYS A 54 20.43 21.64 -24.99
C LYS A 54 21.49 20.72 -25.55
N ALA A 55 21.46 20.53 -26.87
CA ALA A 55 22.51 19.83 -27.62
C ALA A 55 22.66 20.44 -29.00
N ASP A 56 23.89 20.45 -29.59
CA ASP A 56 24.10 20.86 -30.96
C ASP A 56 23.76 19.70 -31.90
N ILE A 57 22.63 19.85 -32.64
CA ILE A 57 22.09 18.84 -33.55
C ILE A 57 22.68 18.95 -34.98
N GLY A 58 23.57 19.92 -35.24
CA GLY A 58 24.21 20.12 -36.55
C GLY A 58 24.82 18.85 -37.15
N PRO A 59 25.50 17.98 -36.37
CA PRO A 59 26.05 16.72 -36.89
C PRO A 59 25.03 15.75 -37.49
N PHE A 60 23.74 15.86 -37.12
CA PHE A 60 22.64 14.97 -37.57
C PHE A 60 21.92 15.49 -38.82
N LYS A 61 22.39 16.49 -39.51
CA LYS A 61 21.70 17.22 -40.56
C LYS A 61 21.25 16.39 -41.79
N GLN A 62 21.76 15.17 -41.94
CA GLN A 62 21.42 14.26 -43.04
C GLN A 62 20.75 12.97 -42.51
N GLU A 63 20.38 12.93 -41.25
CA GLU A 63 19.84 11.72 -40.61
C GLU A 63 18.31 11.70 -40.71
N ASP A 64 17.79 10.59 -41.23
CA ASP A 64 16.33 10.34 -41.29
C ASP A 64 15.78 9.74 -39.99
N GLU A 65 16.63 9.15 -39.16
CA GLU A 65 16.25 8.53 -37.88
C GLU A 65 17.15 8.99 -36.74
N ILE A 66 16.64 9.90 -35.91
CA ILE A 66 17.31 10.44 -34.73
C ILE A 66 16.50 10.06 -33.50
N TRP A 67 17.12 9.30 -32.62
CA TRP A 67 16.50 8.78 -31.41
C TRP A 67 16.83 9.65 -30.21
N PHE A 68 15.82 9.90 -29.35
CA PHE A 68 15.95 10.61 -28.09
C PHE A 68 15.68 9.61 -26.97
N ILE A 69 16.70 9.27 -26.22
CA ILE A 69 16.67 8.20 -25.23
C ILE A 69 17.07 8.77 -23.87
N HIS A 70 16.19 8.60 -22.88
CA HIS A 70 16.46 8.93 -21.49
C HIS A 70 15.83 7.88 -20.58
N PRO A 71 16.50 7.45 -19.46
CA PRO A 71 15.98 6.38 -18.59
C PRO A 71 14.56 6.61 -18.06
N ASN A 72 14.19 7.85 -17.79
CA ASN A 72 12.94 8.23 -17.18
C ASN A 72 11.87 8.70 -18.17
N TYR A 73 12.17 8.75 -19.48
CA TYR A 73 11.24 9.27 -20.49
C TYR A 73 10.99 8.25 -21.59
N MET A 74 9.83 8.39 -22.24
CA MET A 74 9.48 7.59 -23.41
C MET A 74 10.43 7.92 -24.55
N VAL A 75 10.97 6.90 -25.20
CA VAL A 75 11.85 7.08 -26.37
C VAL A 75 11.04 7.63 -27.51
N CYS A 76 11.52 8.67 -28.16
CA CYS A 76 10.96 9.18 -29.39
C CYS A 76 12.00 9.21 -30.52
N GLN A 77 11.50 9.22 -31.75
CA GLN A 77 12.32 9.23 -32.96
C GLN A 77 11.77 10.28 -33.91
N PHE A 78 12.68 11.09 -34.48
CA PHE A 78 12.33 12.10 -35.45
C PHE A 78 13.36 12.12 -36.60
N SER A 79 12.97 12.50 -37.80
CA SER A 79 13.90 12.87 -38.82
C SER A 79 14.42 14.29 -38.58
N TYR A 80 15.61 14.62 -39.13
CA TYR A 80 16.12 15.98 -39.03
C TYR A 80 15.15 17.01 -39.63
N ALA A 81 14.49 16.68 -40.74
CA ALA A 81 13.46 17.53 -41.34
C ALA A 81 12.31 17.82 -40.38
N LYS A 82 11.88 16.81 -39.62
CA LYS A 82 10.84 16.97 -38.59
C LYS A 82 11.30 17.85 -37.42
N LEU A 83 12.56 17.74 -37.00
CA LEU A 83 13.12 18.61 -35.97
C LEU A 83 13.16 20.08 -36.41
N VAL A 84 13.42 20.36 -37.71
CA VAL A 84 13.33 21.70 -38.29
C VAL A 84 11.90 22.25 -38.19
N GLU A 85 10.87 21.46 -38.57
CA GLU A 85 9.46 21.85 -38.41
C GLU A 85 9.07 22.11 -36.96
N MET A 86 9.71 21.41 -36.01
CA MET A 86 9.49 21.56 -34.56
C MET A 86 10.34 22.70 -33.98
N ASN A 87 11.01 23.53 -34.77
CA ASN A 87 11.93 24.58 -34.36
C ASN A 87 12.97 24.06 -33.34
N PHE A 88 13.50 22.87 -33.55
CA PHE A 88 14.44 22.18 -32.70
C PHE A 88 14.01 22.07 -31.22
N MET A 89 12.71 21.99 -30.96
CA MET A 89 12.16 21.78 -29.64
C MET A 89 11.52 20.39 -29.57
N VAL A 90 12.09 19.48 -28.78
CA VAL A 90 11.59 18.13 -28.53
C VAL A 90 11.03 18.09 -27.13
N THR A 91 9.84 17.53 -26.98
CA THR A 91 9.23 17.25 -25.68
C THR A 91 9.14 15.74 -25.46
N LEU A 92 9.63 15.27 -24.30
CA LEU A 92 9.57 13.86 -23.90
C LEU A 92 8.50 13.65 -22.84
N ALA A 93 7.67 12.63 -23.01
CA ALA A 93 6.73 12.17 -21.99
C ALA A 93 7.48 11.31 -20.96
N GLU A 94 7.21 11.54 -19.67
CA GLU A 94 7.82 10.75 -18.60
C GLU A 94 7.38 9.29 -18.67
N ASN A 95 8.32 8.38 -18.43
CA ASN A 95 8.04 6.94 -18.43
C ASN A 95 7.85 6.46 -17.00
N SER A 96 6.64 6.06 -16.63
CA SER A 96 6.27 5.58 -15.30
C SER A 96 6.91 4.26 -14.88
N TYR A 97 7.69 3.61 -15.75
CA TYR A 97 8.38 2.34 -15.47
C TYR A 97 9.84 2.41 -15.89
N SER A 98 10.67 3.04 -15.07
CA SER A 98 12.11 3.15 -15.33
C SER A 98 12.91 2.16 -14.47
N LEU A 99 13.77 1.35 -15.10
CA LEU A 99 14.80 0.56 -14.38
C LEU A 99 15.88 1.45 -13.71
N GLY A 100 15.93 2.72 -14.09
CA GLY A 100 16.77 3.74 -13.44
C GLY A 100 16.12 4.39 -12.23
N GLU A 101 14.87 4.02 -11.91
CA GLU A 101 14.14 4.55 -10.75
C GLU A 101 14.88 4.24 -9.44
N ILE A 102 14.94 5.24 -8.57
CA ILE A 102 15.60 5.13 -7.28
C ILE A 102 14.53 4.81 -6.24
N VAL A 103 14.77 3.77 -5.45
CA VAL A 103 13.92 3.35 -4.33
C VAL A 103 14.70 3.40 -3.03
N VAL A 104 14.02 3.52 -1.92
CA VAL A 104 14.61 3.59 -0.58
C VAL A 104 14.21 2.37 0.26
N SER A 105 12.99 1.84 0.06
CA SER A 105 12.43 0.78 0.91
C SER A 105 13.23 -0.52 0.90
N ALA A 106 13.87 -0.85 -0.21
CA ALA A 106 14.61 -2.12 -0.31
C ALA A 106 15.71 -2.28 0.74
N ASN A 107 16.42 -1.19 1.04
CA ASN A 107 17.60 -1.22 1.92
C ASN A 107 17.70 0.02 2.82
N LYS A 108 16.62 0.79 2.98
CA LYS A 108 16.51 2.05 3.75
C LYS A 108 17.38 3.21 3.23
N PHE A 109 18.16 3.01 2.17
CA PHE A 109 18.97 4.00 1.46
C PHE A 109 18.66 3.99 -0.04
N ASN A 110 19.00 5.08 -0.73
CA ASN A 110 18.78 5.24 -2.15
C ASN A 110 19.51 4.19 -2.98
N GLU A 111 18.78 3.42 -3.78
CA GLU A 111 19.31 2.39 -4.65
C GLU A 111 18.55 2.30 -5.97
N LYS A 112 19.24 1.90 -7.04
CA LYS A 112 18.58 1.72 -8.34
C LYS A 112 17.76 0.43 -8.35
N LEU A 113 16.54 0.51 -8.82
CA LEU A 113 15.63 -0.63 -8.96
C LEU A 113 16.27 -1.79 -9.76
N SER A 114 17.11 -1.47 -10.76
CA SER A 114 17.84 -2.46 -11.57
C SER A 114 18.88 -3.28 -10.81
N GLU A 115 19.37 -2.80 -9.66
CA GLU A 115 20.43 -3.44 -8.86
C GLU A 115 19.86 -4.33 -7.74
N LEU A 116 18.54 -4.23 -7.48
CA LEU A 116 17.88 -4.90 -6.37
C LEU A 116 17.58 -6.36 -6.67
N GLY A 117 17.71 -7.20 -5.65
CA GLY A 117 17.26 -8.59 -5.66
C GLY A 117 15.81 -8.81 -5.22
N GLN A 118 14.97 -7.80 -5.35
CA GLN A 118 13.56 -7.81 -4.96
C GLN A 118 12.70 -7.17 -6.05
N SER A 119 11.44 -7.59 -6.11
CA SER A 119 10.45 -6.96 -6.99
C SER A 119 9.76 -5.82 -6.24
N ILE A 120 9.89 -4.61 -6.74
CA ILE A 120 9.31 -3.40 -6.12
C ILE A 120 8.45 -2.68 -7.14
N ARG A 121 7.24 -2.31 -6.73
CA ARG A 121 6.36 -1.37 -7.43
C ARG A 121 6.46 -0.01 -6.76
N VAL A 122 6.79 1.01 -7.54
CA VAL A 122 6.76 2.41 -7.08
C VAL A 122 5.54 3.09 -7.68
N VAL A 123 4.80 3.82 -6.86
CA VAL A 123 3.70 4.71 -7.25
C VAL A 123 4.10 6.11 -6.81
N ASN A 124 4.49 6.95 -7.75
CA ASN A 124 4.98 8.29 -7.45
C ASN A 124 3.84 9.31 -7.29
N ALA A 125 4.14 10.53 -6.82
CA ALA A 125 3.16 11.58 -6.57
C ALA A 125 2.30 11.93 -7.79
N LYS A 126 2.88 11.94 -9.00
CA LYS A 126 2.13 12.20 -10.25
C LYS A 126 1.12 11.10 -10.54
N GLU A 127 1.52 9.84 -10.35
CA GLU A 127 0.63 8.69 -10.53
C GLU A 127 -0.45 8.68 -9.44
N ILE A 128 -0.12 8.93 -8.16
CA ILE A 128 -1.09 9.06 -7.07
C ILE A 128 -2.14 10.12 -7.41
N SER A 129 -1.68 11.30 -7.82
CA SER A 129 -2.54 12.42 -8.21
C SER A 129 -3.43 12.07 -9.41
N PHE A 130 -2.90 11.38 -10.43
CA PHE A 130 -3.66 11.01 -11.63
C PHE A 130 -4.66 9.88 -11.37
N LEU A 131 -4.31 8.89 -10.53
CA LEU A 131 -5.24 7.84 -10.09
C LEU A 131 -6.43 8.42 -9.30
N ASN A 132 -6.24 9.52 -8.60
CA ASN A 132 -7.28 10.35 -7.99
C ASN A 132 -8.23 9.56 -7.06
N GLN A 133 -7.68 8.64 -6.25
CA GLN A 133 -8.43 7.77 -5.37
C GLN A 133 -8.86 8.47 -4.08
N GLN A 134 -10.03 8.09 -3.52
CA GLN A 134 -10.59 8.72 -2.33
C GLN A 134 -9.83 8.35 -1.04
N THR A 135 -9.34 7.11 -0.95
CA THR A 135 -8.71 6.57 0.26
C THR A 135 -7.43 5.80 -0.07
N THR A 136 -6.57 5.61 0.92
CA THR A 136 -5.33 4.82 0.76
C THR A 136 -5.59 3.35 0.39
N PRO A 137 -6.59 2.63 0.93
CA PRO A 137 -6.97 1.30 0.41
C PRO A 137 -7.32 1.30 -1.08
N ASP A 138 -8.03 2.31 -1.57
CA ASP A 138 -8.38 2.42 -2.99
C ASP A 138 -7.14 2.71 -3.86
N LEU A 139 -6.21 3.52 -3.34
CA LEU A 139 -4.91 3.74 -3.99
C LEU A 139 -4.10 2.45 -4.11
N LEU A 140 -4.01 1.66 -3.03
CA LEU A 140 -3.32 0.38 -3.03
C LEU A 140 -3.90 -0.57 -4.08
N GLN A 141 -5.23 -0.71 -4.13
CA GLN A 141 -5.92 -1.52 -5.13
C GLN A 141 -5.64 -1.05 -6.56
N SER A 142 -5.62 0.27 -6.77
CA SER A 142 -5.37 0.87 -8.09
C SER A 142 -3.93 0.72 -8.56
N SER A 143 -2.98 0.39 -7.67
CA SER A 143 -1.58 0.12 -8.00
C SER A 143 -1.37 -1.13 -8.88
N GLY A 144 -2.35 -2.04 -8.90
CA GLY A 144 -2.39 -3.23 -9.75
C GLY A 144 -1.66 -4.47 -9.18
N ASN A 145 -0.97 -4.36 -8.05
CA ASN A 145 -0.22 -5.46 -7.43
C ASN A 145 -0.72 -5.85 -6.04
N VAL A 146 -1.63 -5.06 -5.47
CA VAL A 146 -2.23 -5.28 -4.16
C VAL A 146 -3.71 -5.56 -4.34
N PHE A 147 -4.18 -6.63 -3.77
CA PHE A 147 -5.61 -6.92 -3.65
C PHE A 147 -6.12 -6.29 -2.34
N VAL A 148 -7.32 -5.72 -2.33
CA VAL A 148 -7.87 -5.07 -1.13
C VAL A 148 -9.25 -5.61 -0.83
N GLN A 149 -9.43 -6.18 0.34
CA GLN A 149 -10.69 -6.64 0.89
C GLN A 149 -11.36 -5.55 1.70
N LYS A 150 -12.69 -5.44 1.64
CA LYS A 150 -13.48 -4.45 2.39
C LYS A 150 -14.74 -5.06 3.01
N SER A 151 -14.97 -4.79 4.29
CA SER A 151 -16.24 -5.12 5.00
C SER A 151 -17.13 -3.89 5.18
N GLN A 152 -16.54 -2.71 5.15
CA GLN A 152 -17.17 -1.41 5.24
C GLN A 152 -16.49 -0.42 4.28
N MET A 153 -17.09 0.74 4.06
CA MET A 153 -16.50 1.75 3.19
C MET A 153 -15.25 2.37 3.80
N GLY A 154 -15.30 2.68 5.10
CA GLY A 154 -14.17 3.16 5.86
C GLY A 154 -13.28 2.01 6.35
N GLY A 155 -12.40 1.51 5.49
CA GLY A 155 -11.45 0.44 5.79
C GLY A 155 -10.94 -0.25 4.56
N GLY A 156 -10.02 -1.17 4.73
CA GLY A 156 -9.50 -2.01 3.68
C GLY A 156 -8.28 -2.79 4.13
N SER A 157 -8.31 -4.09 3.87
CA SER A 157 -7.26 -5.04 4.21
C SER A 157 -6.44 -5.35 2.96
N PRO A 158 -5.20 -4.85 2.85
CA PRO A 158 -4.35 -5.17 1.73
C PRO A 158 -3.83 -6.60 1.81
N VAL A 159 -3.82 -7.26 0.66
CA VAL A 159 -3.31 -8.61 0.47
C VAL A 159 -2.24 -8.60 -0.62
N ILE A 160 -1.08 -9.15 -0.31
CA ILE A 160 0.05 -9.31 -1.23
C ILE A 160 0.43 -10.79 -1.29
N ARG A 161 0.39 -11.38 -2.48
CA ARG A 161 0.75 -12.80 -2.71
C ARG A 161 0.01 -13.79 -1.80
N GLY A 162 -1.26 -13.50 -1.46
CA GLY A 162 -2.07 -14.33 -0.56
C GLY A 162 -1.79 -14.14 0.93
N PHE A 163 -0.89 -13.25 1.29
CA PHE A 163 -0.69 -12.80 2.67
C PHE A 163 -1.50 -11.56 2.94
N GLU A 164 -2.27 -11.59 3.99
CA GLU A 164 -3.13 -10.49 4.41
C GLU A 164 -2.44 -9.60 5.45
N THR A 165 -3.03 -8.53 5.72
CA THR A 165 -2.81 -7.40 6.61
C THR A 165 -1.75 -7.58 7.70
N ASN A 166 -1.93 -8.50 8.68
CA ASN A 166 -0.96 -8.73 9.75
C ASN A 166 0.29 -9.52 9.31
N LYS A 167 0.29 -10.00 8.06
CA LYS A 167 1.39 -10.69 7.38
C LYS A 167 2.01 -9.85 6.26
N VAL A 168 1.54 -8.61 6.12
CA VAL A 168 2.08 -7.56 5.25
C VAL A 168 2.40 -6.34 6.10
N LEU A 169 3.62 -5.85 6.02
CA LEU A 169 4.05 -4.74 6.84
C LEU A 169 3.74 -3.39 6.17
N MET A 170 3.10 -2.49 6.90
CA MET A 170 2.96 -1.09 6.53
C MET A 170 3.99 -0.23 7.28
N VAL A 171 4.64 0.67 6.55
CA VAL A 171 5.65 1.59 7.07
C VAL A 171 5.34 3.01 6.59
N VAL A 172 5.43 3.99 7.47
CA VAL A 172 5.24 5.41 7.16
C VAL A 172 6.51 6.17 7.55
N ASP A 173 7.13 6.85 6.58
CA ASP A 173 8.35 7.63 6.80
C ASP A 173 9.42 6.88 7.62
N GLY A 174 9.58 5.57 7.36
CA GLY A 174 10.55 4.72 8.04
C GLY A 174 10.09 4.07 9.35
N VAL A 175 8.90 4.41 9.85
CA VAL A 175 8.33 3.85 11.09
C VAL A 175 7.21 2.86 10.78
N ARG A 176 7.24 1.66 11.39
CA ARG A 176 6.21 0.64 11.19
C ARG A 176 4.86 1.06 11.76
N MET A 177 3.78 0.72 11.04
CA MET A 177 2.40 0.91 11.50
C MET A 177 1.81 -0.33 12.18
N ASN A 178 2.22 -1.54 11.76
CA ASN A 178 1.75 -2.76 12.39
C ASN A 178 2.09 -2.73 13.87
N ASN A 179 1.10 -2.93 14.72
CA ASN A 179 1.19 -2.83 16.17
C ASN A 179 0.84 -4.16 16.85
N ALA A 180 0.88 -4.20 18.17
CA ALA A 180 0.70 -5.41 18.97
C ALA A 180 -0.71 -6.02 18.89
N ILE A 181 -1.72 -5.29 18.43
CA ILE A 181 -3.10 -5.78 18.21
C ILE A 181 -3.50 -5.79 16.74
N TYR A 182 -2.50 -5.73 15.83
CA TYR A 182 -2.74 -5.73 14.40
C TYR A 182 -3.23 -7.11 13.97
N ARG A 183 -4.48 -7.18 13.52
CA ARG A 183 -5.17 -8.43 13.23
C ARG A 183 -5.19 -8.76 11.74
N GLY A 184 -5.47 -10.01 11.42
CA GLY A 184 -5.91 -10.43 10.09
C GLY A 184 -7.31 -9.91 9.77
N GLY A 185 -7.71 -9.99 8.51
CA GLY A 185 -9.04 -9.61 8.05
C GLY A 185 -9.35 -8.12 8.09
N HIS A 186 -10.56 -7.77 8.34
CA HIS A 186 -11.18 -6.46 8.17
C HIS A 186 -10.54 -5.31 8.94
N LEU A 187 -9.44 -4.74 8.41
CA LEU A 187 -8.73 -3.63 9.03
C LEU A 187 -9.20 -2.25 8.54
N GLN A 188 -9.26 -1.31 9.47
CA GLN A 188 -9.51 0.10 9.19
C GLN A 188 -8.24 0.96 9.19
N ASN A 189 -7.11 0.48 9.75
CA ASN A 189 -5.93 1.29 10.06
C ASN A 189 -5.27 1.96 8.84
N SER A 190 -5.36 1.36 7.64
CA SER A 190 -4.85 1.99 6.42
C SER A 190 -5.57 3.29 6.03
N LEU A 191 -6.74 3.57 6.61
CA LEU A 191 -7.44 4.85 6.42
C LEU A 191 -6.74 6.03 7.06
N THR A 192 -5.97 5.82 8.14
CA THR A 192 -5.27 6.89 8.85
C THR A 192 -4.10 7.48 8.07
N LEU A 193 -3.98 7.13 6.78
CA LEU A 193 -3.01 7.66 5.83
C LEU A 193 -3.74 8.45 4.75
N ASP A 194 -3.52 9.75 4.72
CA ASP A 194 -4.04 10.62 3.67
C ASP A 194 -3.23 10.47 2.37
N ASN A 195 -3.91 10.13 1.26
CA ASN A 195 -3.28 10.02 -0.05
C ASN A 195 -2.67 11.32 -0.54
N ASN A 196 -3.26 12.46 -0.14
CA ASN A 196 -2.91 13.77 -0.69
C ASN A 196 -1.56 14.26 -0.16
N VAL A 197 -1.12 13.73 0.99
CA VAL A 197 0.20 14.06 1.55
C VAL A 197 1.31 13.13 1.09
N LEU A 198 1.02 12.09 0.29
CA LEU A 198 2.03 11.13 -0.16
C LEU A 198 2.90 11.70 -1.29
N GLU A 199 4.21 11.59 -1.11
CA GLU A 199 5.24 11.81 -2.14
C GLU A 199 5.34 10.59 -3.06
N ARG A 200 5.34 9.39 -2.47
CA ARG A 200 5.36 8.10 -3.16
C ARG A 200 4.97 6.95 -2.25
N LEU A 201 4.61 5.85 -2.86
CA LEU A 201 4.39 4.55 -2.25
C LEU A 201 5.32 3.54 -2.91
N GLU A 202 6.07 2.79 -2.12
CA GLU A 202 6.93 1.69 -2.56
C GLU A 202 6.38 0.37 -2.01
N ILE A 203 6.07 -0.58 -2.89
CA ILE A 203 5.49 -1.87 -2.54
C ILE A 203 6.53 -2.96 -2.85
N ILE A 204 7.12 -3.54 -1.82
CA ILE A 204 8.01 -4.71 -1.93
C ILE A 204 7.13 -5.95 -1.99
N LEU A 205 7.31 -6.76 -3.03
CA LEU A 205 6.57 -8.00 -3.24
C LEU A 205 7.42 -9.20 -2.76
N GLY A 206 6.90 -9.94 -1.78
CA GLY A 206 7.60 -11.05 -1.13
C GLY A 206 8.28 -10.68 0.18
N PRO A 207 8.92 -11.64 0.89
CA PRO A 207 9.44 -11.44 2.23
C PRO A 207 10.41 -10.28 2.36
N GLY A 208 10.10 -9.34 3.25
CA GLY A 208 10.92 -8.18 3.60
C GLY A 208 11.57 -8.25 4.98
N SER A 209 11.52 -9.41 5.63
CA SER A 209 11.87 -9.55 7.05
C SER A 209 13.34 -9.27 7.38
N VAL A 210 14.27 -9.39 6.43
CA VAL A 210 15.68 -9.03 6.67
C VAL A 210 15.83 -7.54 6.98
N ILE A 211 15.09 -6.67 6.31
CA ILE A 211 15.17 -5.21 6.51
C ILE A 211 14.20 -4.75 7.60
N TYR A 212 13.00 -5.32 7.66
CA TYR A 212 11.89 -4.79 8.44
C TYR A 212 11.45 -5.66 9.63
N GLY A 213 11.94 -6.91 9.72
CA GLY A 213 11.62 -7.84 10.81
C GLY A 213 10.28 -8.54 10.66
N SER A 214 9.59 -8.75 11.79
CA SER A 214 8.30 -9.43 11.86
C SER A 214 7.23 -8.79 10.97
N ASP A 215 6.23 -9.58 10.54
CA ASP A 215 5.02 -9.22 9.78
C ASP A 215 5.25 -8.96 8.28
N ALA A 216 6.50 -8.97 7.82
CA ALA A 216 6.83 -8.77 6.41
C ALA A 216 6.93 -10.12 5.65
N LEU A 217 5.91 -11.01 5.78
CA LEU A 217 5.88 -12.31 5.12
C LEU A 217 5.50 -12.19 3.64
N GLY A 218 4.43 -11.46 3.35
CA GLY A 218 3.90 -11.25 1.99
C GLY A 218 4.53 -10.09 1.26
N GLY A 219 4.97 -9.08 2.00
CA GLY A 219 5.53 -7.86 1.44
C GLY A 219 5.60 -6.71 2.42
N VAL A 220 6.06 -5.57 1.92
CA VAL A 220 6.12 -4.30 2.66
C VAL A 220 5.52 -3.20 1.81
N MET A 221 4.65 -2.38 2.39
CA MET A 221 4.15 -1.15 1.79
C MET A 221 4.74 0.03 2.54
N HIS A 222 5.63 0.78 1.90
CA HIS A 222 6.29 1.92 2.48
C HIS A 222 5.72 3.21 1.90
N PHE A 223 5.03 3.98 2.74
CA PHE A 223 4.43 5.27 2.43
C PHE A 223 5.41 6.38 2.81
N TYR A 224 5.79 7.18 1.84
CA TYR A 224 6.61 8.36 2.04
C TYR A 224 5.74 9.59 1.91
N SER A 225 5.58 10.35 2.98
CA SER A 225 4.87 11.62 2.93
C SER A 225 5.77 12.74 2.43
N LYS A 226 5.18 13.78 1.83
CA LYS A 226 5.87 14.95 1.29
C LYS A 226 6.85 15.52 2.31
N ASN A 227 8.01 15.96 1.84
CA ASN A 227 8.99 16.66 2.66
C ASN A 227 8.92 18.17 2.43
N PRO A 228 9.21 18.98 3.49
CA PRO A 228 9.35 20.41 3.33
C PRO A 228 10.46 20.75 2.32
N LYS A 229 10.20 21.74 1.46
CA LYS A 229 11.14 22.22 0.44
C LYS A 229 11.82 23.48 0.93
N LEU A 230 13.15 23.46 0.92
CA LEU A 230 13.98 24.64 1.20
C LEU A 230 13.94 25.61 0.01
N SER A 231 14.17 26.90 0.27
CA SER A 231 14.42 27.87 -0.78
C SER A 231 15.86 27.72 -1.29
N ASP A 232 16.04 27.85 -2.60
CA ASP A 232 17.38 27.92 -3.21
C ASP A 232 18.04 29.29 -2.98
N ASN A 233 17.24 30.29 -2.65
CA ASN A 233 17.66 31.66 -2.40
C ASN A 233 17.59 32.01 -0.90
N ASP A 234 18.14 33.15 -0.50
CA ASP A 234 18.04 33.67 0.87
C ASP A 234 16.68 34.35 1.17
N THR A 235 15.68 34.18 0.28
CA THR A 235 14.34 34.72 0.41
C THR A 235 13.35 33.65 0.81
N LEU A 236 12.29 34.03 1.53
CA LEU A 236 11.18 33.14 1.85
C LEU A 236 10.44 32.75 0.56
N GLU A 237 10.34 31.45 0.31
CA GLU A 237 9.48 30.88 -0.72
C GLU A 237 8.27 30.22 -0.08
N ILE A 238 7.10 30.56 -0.59
CA ILE A 238 5.83 29.98 -0.16
C ILE A 238 5.24 29.21 -1.33
N GLN A 239 4.92 27.95 -1.12
CA GLN A 239 4.22 27.12 -2.10
C GLN A 239 2.94 26.60 -1.46
N THR A 240 1.82 26.75 -2.16
CA THR A 240 0.51 26.32 -1.70
C THR A 240 -0.07 25.31 -2.69
N GLN A 241 -0.64 24.21 -2.20
CA GLN A 241 -1.43 23.29 -3.01
C GLN A 241 -2.83 23.16 -2.45
N LEU A 242 -3.82 23.28 -3.32
CA LEU A 242 -5.24 23.12 -3.01
C LEU A 242 -5.82 22.00 -3.84
N LEU A 243 -6.65 21.14 -3.22
CA LEU A 243 -7.50 20.18 -3.90
C LEU A 243 -8.94 20.31 -3.42
N ALA A 244 -9.87 20.27 -4.38
CA ALA A 244 -11.29 20.07 -4.10
C ALA A 244 -11.82 18.97 -5.01
N GLN A 245 -12.41 17.91 -4.41
CA GLN A 245 -12.93 16.75 -5.13
C GLN A 245 -14.39 16.49 -4.76
N TYR A 246 -15.19 16.15 -5.77
CA TYR A 246 -16.53 15.60 -5.60
C TYR A 246 -16.63 14.25 -6.31
N VAL A 247 -17.28 13.26 -5.65
CA VAL A 247 -17.48 11.90 -6.16
C VAL A 247 -18.94 11.49 -6.05
N SER A 248 -19.58 11.16 -7.17
CA SER A 248 -21.03 10.95 -7.24
C SER A 248 -21.53 9.63 -6.65
N ALA A 249 -20.69 8.58 -6.54
CA ALA A 249 -21.12 7.26 -6.05
C ALA A 249 -21.51 7.29 -4.57
N ASN A 250 -20.90 8.12 -3.77
CA ASN A 250 -21.16 8.29 -2.34
C ASN A 250 -21.34 9.76 -1.95
N ASN A 251 -21.59 10.67 -2.92
CA ASN A 251 -21.66 12.10 -2.70
C ASN A 251 -20.47 12.65 -1.90
N ALA A 252 -19.31 12.02 -2.03
CA ALA A 252 -18.14 12.40 -1.27
C ALA A 252 -17.61 13.77 -1.68
N LYS A 253 -17.16 14.51 -0.67
CA LYS A 253 -16.51 15.82 -0.82
C LYS A 253 -15.20 15.77 -0.06
N THR A 254 -14.10 15.99 -0.77
CA THR A 254 -12.77 16.07 -0.16
C THR A 254 -12.16 17.42 -0.46
N THR A 255 -11.62 18.07 0.57
CA THR A 255 -10.81 19.27 0.46
C THR A 255 -9.47 19.03 1.11
N HIS A 256 -8.40 19.46 0.43
CA HIS A 256 -7.04 19.32 0.92
C HIS A 256 -6.25 20.59 0.64
N LEU A 257 -5.38 20.98 1.56
CA LEU A 257 -4.59 22.18 1.51
C LEU A 257 -3.20 21.93 2.08
N ASP A 258 -2.17 22.25 1.29
CA ASP A 258 -0.77 22.24 1.70
C ASP A 258 -0.19 23.64 1.67
N PHE A 259 0.64 23.93 2.67
CA PHE A 259 1.49 25.13 2.72
C PHE A 259 2.93 24.72 2.99
N ASN A 260 3.83 25.04 2.08
CA ASN A 260 5.27 24.92 2.28
C ASN A 260 5.89 26.32 2.43
N PHE A 261 6.61 26.51 3.53
CA PHE A 261 7.40 27.71 3.80
C PHE A 261 8.87 27.32 3.76
N GLY A 262 9.62 27.82 2.80
CA GLY A 262 11.02 27.50 2.59
C GLY A 262 11.93 28.70 2.80
N LEU A 263 12.91 28.54 3.68
CA LEU A 263 14.10 29.37 3.79
C LEU A 263 15.31 28.52 3.39
N LYS A 264 16.50 29.10 3.27
CA LYS A 264 17.71 28.40 2.85
C LYS A 264 18.11 27.19 3.72
N LYS A 265 17.88 27.26 5.03
CA LYS A 265 18.22 26.22 6.00
C LYS A 265 17.05 25.63 6.77
N PHE A 266 15.90 26.24 6.67
CA PHE A 266 14.70 25.81 7.39
C PHE A 266 13.52 25.79 6.45
N ALA A 267 12.72 24.74 6.54
CA ALA A 267 11.44 24.68 5.85
C ALA A 267 10.38 24.02 6.73
N ALA A 268 9.13 24.42 6.51
CA ALA A 268 7.97 23.87 7.17
C ALA A 268 6.89 23.51 6.14
N LEU A 269 6.29 22.34 6.26
CA LEU A 269 5.15 21.89 5.47
C LEU A 269 3.99 21.62 6.41
N SER A 270 2.87 22.31 6.20
CA SER A 270 1.60 22.11 6.90
C SER A 270 0.57 21.60 5.91
N SER A 271 -0.16 20.54 6.27
CA SER A 271 -1.19 19.95 5.42
C SER A 271 -2.45 19.64 6.22
N LEU A 272 -3.60 19.91 5.60
CA LEU A 272 -4.93 19.69 6.17
C LEU A 272 -5.82 19.02 5.13
N SER A 273 -6.50 17.94 5.52
CA SER A 273 -7.51 17.29 4.69
C SER A 273 -8.81 17.07 5.46
N PHE A 274 -9.91 17.28 4.77
CA PHE A 274 -11.25 16.94 5.24
C PHE A 274 -11.98 16.17 4.16
N SER A 275 -12.58 15.03 4.54
CA SER A 275 -13.39 14.19 3.66
C SER A 275 -14.73 13.85 4.32
N ASP A 276 -15.81 14.04 3.57
CA ASP A 276 -17.18 13.67 3.97
C ASP A 276 -17.71 12.66 2.96
N PHE A 277 -17.87 11.41 3.38
CA PHE A 277 -18.32 10.29 2.56
C PHE A 277 -19.75 9.94 2.93
N GLY A 278 -20.70 10.13 2.01
CA GLY A 278 -22.07 9.65 2.17
C GLY A 278 -22.22 8.16 1.88
N ASP A 279 -23.45 7.65 1.99
CA ASP A 279 -23.78 6.25 1.72
C ASP A 279 -23.41 5.82 0.29
N LEU A 280 -22.72 4.68 0.14
CA LEU A 280 -22.20 4.22 -1.14
C LEU A 280 -23.31 3.63 -2.01
N ARG A 281 -23.47 4.16 -3.23
CA ARG A 281 -24.32 3.59 -4.28
C ARG A 281 -23.52 2.54 -5.07
N GLN A 282 -23.94 1.31 -4.99
CA GLN A 282 -23.41 0.17 -5.75
C GLN A 282 -23.95 0.14 -7.19
N GLY A 283 -23.35 -0.70 -8.04
CA GLY A 283 -23.79 -0.90 -9.43
C GLY A 283 -25.21 -1.47 -9.56
N GLY A 284 -25.94 -1.02 -10.56
CA GLY A 284 -27.29 -1.50 -10.88
C GLY A 284 -27.29 -2.78 -11.71
N ARG A 285 -26.26 -2.99 -12.56
CA ARG A 285 -26.18 -4.13 -13.45
C ARG A 285 -25.61 -5.35 -12.76
N ARG A 286 -26.45 -6.35 -12.51
CA ARG A 286 -26.12 -7.61 -11.83
C ARG A 286 -26.06 -8.74 -12.84
N ASP A 287 -25.43 -9.85 -12.44
CA ASP A 287 -25.57 -11.11 -13.14
C ASP A 287 -27.03 -11.55 -13.12
N PRO A 288 -27.64 -11.90 -14.29
CA PRO A 288 -29.04 -12.35 -14.33
C PRO A 288 -29.35 -13.55 -13.43
N GLN A 289 -28.38 -14.40 -13.14
CA GLN A 289 -28.53 -15.54 -12.24
C GLN A 289 -28.66 -15.09 -10.78
N TYR A 290 -28.16 -13.91 -10.42
CA TYR A 290 -28.11 -13.38 -9.06
C TYR A 290 -28.71 -11.95 -8.98
N PRO A 291 -29.99 -11.76 -9.35
CA PRO A 291 -30.58 -10.42 -9.50
C PRO A 291 -30.69 -9.63 -8.19
N ASN A 292 -30.56 -10.29 -7.06
CA ASN A 292 -30.61 -9.67 -5.72
C ASN A 292 -29.25 -9.47 -5.07
N PHE A 293 -28.16 -9.89 -5.73
CA PHE A 293 -26.83 -9.78 -5.16
C PHE A 293 -26.49 -8.36 -4.71
N GLY A 294 -26.10 -8.22 -3.44
CA GLY A 294 -25.71 -6.96 -2.84
C GLY A 294 -26.84 -5.95 -2.58
N LYS A 295 -28.10 -6.22 -2.90
CA LYS A 295 -29.20 -5.30 -2.62
C LYS A 295 -29.36 -5.07 -1.12
N ARG A 296 -29.45 -3.80 -0.71
CA ARG A 296 -29.80 -3.39 0.66
C ARG A 296 -31.30 -3.11 0.73
N LEU A 297 -32.09 -4.08 1.13
CA LEU A 297 -33.57 -3.97 1.08
C LEU A 297 -34.14 -3.16 2.25
N PHE A 298 -33.50 -3.20 3.40
CA PHE A 298 -33.89 -2.52 4.63
C PHE A 298 -32.68 -2.02 5.41
N TYR A 299 -32.95 -1.17 6.39
CA TYR A 299 -31.96 -0.73 7.39
C TYR A 299 -32.69 -0.41 8.69
N VAL A 300 -31.97 -0.37 9.80
CA VAL A 300 -32.53 -0.01 11.11
C VAL A 300 -32.25 1.46 11.36
N ASP A 301 -33.25 2.17 11.89
CA ASP A 301 -33.09 3.50 12.44
C ASP A 301 -33.82 3.61 13.79
N ARG A 302 -33.43 4.60 14.62
CA ARG A 302 -34.07 4.81 15.90
C ARG A 302 -35.06 5.95 15.80
N ILE A 303 -36.34 5.66 16.00
CA ILE A 303 -37.48 6.59 15.91
C ILE A 303 -38.27 6.50 17.21
N ASN A 304 -38.47 7.65 17.88
CA ASN A 304 -39.18 7.74 19.16
C ASN A 304 -38.69 6.69 20.19
N ASP A 305 -37.36 6.61 20.33
CA ASP A 305 -36.69 5.66 21.25
C ASP A 305 -36.91 4.16 20.98
N GLN A 306 -37.37 3.82 19.80
CA GLN A 306 -37.56 2.46 19.35
C GLN A 306 -36.74 2.18 18.09
N ASP A 307 -36.18 0.98 17.98
CA ASP A 307 -35.54 0.53 16.77
C ASP A 307 -36.62 0.16 15.74
N VAL A 308 -36.58 0.81 14.60
CA VAL A 308 -37.52 0.61 13.51
C VAL A 308 -36.80 0.11 12.26
N VAL A 309 -37.33 -0.99 11.69
CA VAL A 309 -36.85 -1.49 10.41
C VAL A 309 -37.51 -0.68 9.29
N LEU A 310 -36.71 0.06 8.54
CA LEU A 310 -37.17 0.87 7.43
C LEU A 310 -36.87 0.20 6.10
N THR A 311 -37.82 0.23 5.18
CA THR A 311 -37.62 -0.20 3.80
C THR A 311 -36.72 0.80 3.09
N ASN A 312 -35.65 0.30 2.43
CA ASN A 312 -34.79 1.13 1.65
C ASN A 312 -35.43 1.44 0.27
N SER A 313 -35.79 2.68 0.05
CA SER A 313 -36.44 3.14 -1.21
C SER A 313 -35.55 2.92 -2.45
N ASN A 314 -34.23 2.86 -2.28
CA ASN A 314 -33.29 2.52 -3.34
C ASN A 314 -32.34 1.42 -2.87
N PRO A 315 -32.62 0.13 -3.20
CA PRO A 315 -31.79 -1.00 -2.77
C PRO A 315 -30.34 -0.97 -3.25
N ASN A 316 -29.98 -0.09 -4.19
CA ASN A 316 -28.62 0.09 -4.63
C ASN A 316 -27.83 1.08 -3.75
N ILE A 317 -28.45 1.80 -2.83
CA ILE A 317 -27.77 2.61 -1.83
C ILE A 317 -27.51 1.74 -0.60
N GLN A 318 -26.25 1.58 -0.26
CA GLN A 318 -25.80 0.81 0.90
C GLN A 318 -25.91 1.69 2.15
N LYS A 319 -27.14 1.79 2.70
CA LYS A 319 -27.50 2.62 3.86
C LYS A 319 -26.65 2.29 5.08
N LYS A 320 -26.23 3.34 5.81
CA LYS A 320 -25.34 3.25 6.98
C LYS A 320 -23.94 2.77 6.56
N SER A 321 -23.35 3.38 5.52
CA SER A 321 -21.97 3.11 5.10
C SER A 321 -21.09 4.37 5.11
N GLY A 322 -21.68 5.57 5.21
CA GLY A 322 -20.98 6.86 5.20
C GLY A 322 -20.19 7.14 6.48
N TYR A 323 -19.17 7.97 6.38
CA TYR A 323 -18.34 8.46 7.51
C TYR A 323 -17.59 9.73 7.10
N ARG A 324 -16.93 10.39 8.09
CA ARG A 324 -16.07 11.56 7.86
C ARG A 324 -14.66 11.29 8.33
N GLN A 325 -13.69 11.99 7.74
CA GLN A 325 -12.29 11.89 8.12
C GLN A 325 -11.61 13.24 8.11
N TYR A 326 -10.68 13.44 9.05
CA TYR A 326 -9.85 14.62 9.23
C TYR A 326 -8.41 14.19 9.36
N ASP A 327 -7.53 14.78 8.55
CA ASP A 327 -6.11 14.48 8.56
C ASP A 327 -5.31 15.78 8.63
N PHE A 328 -4.26 15.74 9.44
CA PHE A 328 -3.32 16.84 9.63
C PHE A 328 -1.88 16.29 9.55
N LEU A 329 -1.01 17.02 8.84
CA LEU A 329 0.42 16.77 8.80
C LEU A 329 1.18 18.08 9.00
N GLN A 330 2.19 18.04 9.87
CA GLN A 330 3.15 19.11 10.05
C GLN A 330 4.56 18.53 10.02
N LYS A 331 5.38 18.98 9.07
CA LYS A 331 6.81 18.64 9.03
C LYS A 331 7.67 19.89 9.11
N PHE A 332 8.83 19.75 9.75
CA PHE A 332 9.88 20.76 9.80
C PHE A 332 11.17 20.12 9.32
N LEU A 333 11.86 20.80 8.42
CA LEU A 333 13.20 20.43 7.95
C LEU A 333 14.18 21.52 8.37
N TYR A 334 15.25 21.13 9.07
CA TYR A 334 16.36 22.01 9.37
C TYR A 334 17.66 21.42 8.80
N ARG A 335 18.23 22.10 7.80
CA ARG A 335 19.54 21.81 7.26
C ARG A 335 20.61 22.55 8.08
N GLN A 336 21.18 21.87 9.06
CA GLN A 336 22.21 22.47 9.89
C GLN A 336 23.45 22.85 9.04
N ASN A 337 23.85 21.94 8.15
CA ASN A 337 24.93 22.10 7.17
C ASN A 337 24.77 21.05 6.05
N ASP A 338 25.73 20.96 5.11
CA ASP A 338 25.69 20.02 3.99
C ASP A 338 25.81 18.54 4.40
N VAL A 339 26.14 18.28 5.65
CA VAL A 339 26.32 16.92 6.21
C VAL A 339 25.12 16.46 7.02
N MET A 340 24.37 17.37 7.62
CA MET A 340 23.41 17.07 8.67
C MET A 340 22.07 17.74 8.42
N ASN A 341 21.03 16.91 8.26
CA ASN A 341 19.63 17.34 8.15
C ASN A 341 18.81 16.75 9.31
N HIS A 342 17.91 17.56 9.84
CA HIS A 342 16.97 17.20 10.90
C HIS A 342 15.55 17.34 10.35
N VAL A 343 14.73 16.30 10.54
CA VAL A 343 13.31 16.33 10.17
C VAL A 343 12.47 16.00 11.40
N LEU A 344 11.55 16.89 11.75
CA LEU A 344 10.47 16.62 12.70
C LEU A 344 9.19 16.44 11.92
N ASN A 345 8.43 15.41 12.25
CA ASN A 345 7.19 15.04 11.57
C ASN A 345 6.10 14.75 12.61
N PHE A 346 4.94 15.38 12.42
CA PHE A 346 3.74 15.19 13.23
C PHE A 346 2.58 14.88 12.29
N GLN A 347 1.83 13.83 12.56
CA GLN A 347 0.62 13.48 11.82
C GLN A 347 -0.50 13.20 12.83
N TYR A 348 -1.70 13.65 12.51
CA TYR A 348 -2.89 13.31 13.26
C TYR A 348 -4.00 12.95 12.27
N SER A 349 -4.66 11.83 12.50
CA SER A 349 -5.80 11.38 11.72
C SER A 349 -6.91 10.95 12.66
N THR A 350 -8.14 11.40 12.39
CA THR A 350 -9.31 10.96 13.12
C THR A 350 -10.52 10.83 12.19
N SER A 351 -11.50 10.04 12.61
CA SER A 351 -12.75 9.84 11.86
C SER A 351 -13.98 10.10 12.74
N SER A 352 -15.15 10.25 12.11
CA SER A 352 -16.41 9.96 12.79
C SER A 352 -16.54 8.44 13.00
N ASP A 353 -17.67 8.03 13.59
CA ASP A 353 -18.05 6.62 13.59
C ASP A 353 -18.02 6.03 12.18
N ILE A 354 -17.46 4.83 12.05
CA ILE A 354 -17.36 4.08 10.80
C ILE A 354 -18.28 2.86 10.90
N PRO A 355 -19.48 2.90 10.30
CA PRO A 355 -20.40 1.79 10.38
C PRO A 355 -19.82 0.51 9.79
N ARG A 356 -19.92 -0.59 10.52
CA ARG A 356 -19.57 -1.93 10.10
C ARG A 356 -20.67 -2.51 9.21
N TYR A 357 -20.67 -2.09 7.93
CA TYR A 357 -21.77 -2.35 6.99
C TYR A 357 -22.12 -3.84 6.87
N ASP A 358 -21.12 -4.73 6.81
CA ASP A 358 -21.34 -6.17 6.72
C ASP A 358 -22.17 -6.71 7.88
N ARG A 359 -21.94 -6.26 9.11
CA ARG A 359 -22.66 -6.69 10.30
C ARG A 359 -24.08 -6.12 10.34
N LEU A 360 -24.26 -4.90 9.87
CA LEU A 360 -25.58 -4.26 9.79
C LEU A 360 -26.51 -4.88 8.74
N THR A 361 -26.01 -5.79 7.89
CA THR A 361 -26.83 -6.53 6.92
C THR A 361 -27.29 -7.88 7.43
N GLN A 362 -26.79 -8.34 8.58
CA GLN A 362 -27.08 -9.68 9.12
C GLN A 362 -28.51 -9.77 9.67
N ILE A 363 -29.13 -10.92 9.40
CA ILE A 363 -30.47 -11.28 9.90
C ILE A 363 -30.30 -12.48 10.82
N LYS A 364 -31.01 -12.44 11.96
CA LYS A 364 -31.12 -13.57 12.90
C LYS A 364 -32.58 -13.70 13.28
N ASN A 365 -33.16 -14.88 13.15
CA ASN A 365 -34.58 -15.14 13.46
C ASN A 365 -35.53 -14.14 12.76
N ASP A 366 -35.36 -13.93 11.47
CA ASP A 366 -36.16 -13.04 10.61
C ASP A 366 -36.12 -11.54 11.00
N ALA A 367 -35.22 -11.14 11.89
CA ALA A 367 -35.04 -9.75 12.30
C ALA A 367 -33.58 -9.32 12.08
N PRO A 368 -33.29 -8.00 11.96
CA PRO A 368 -31.91 -7.52 11.98
C PRO A 368 -31.17 -7.97 13.24
N GLN A 369 -29.95 -8.45 13.13
CA GLN A 369 -29.18 -8.87 14.29
C GLN A 369 -28.71 -7.67 15.12
N TYR A 370 -28.32 -6.58 14.45
CA TYR A 370 -27.78 -5.36 15.06
C TYR A 370 -28.61 -4.15 14.67
N ALA A 371 -28.87 -3.26 15.61
CA ALA A 371 -29.32 -1.90 15.36
C ALA A 371 -28.14 -0.98 15.08
N GLU A 372 -27.04 -1.19 15.81
CA GLU A 372 -25.81 -0.43 15.69
C GLU A 372 -24.59 -1.35 15.74
N TRP A 373 -23.67 -1.13 14.85
CA TRP A 373 -22.36 -1.73 14.84
C TRP A 373 -21.41 -0.80 14.12
N PHE A 374 -20.43 -0.22 14.81
CA PHE A 374 -19.47 0.71 14.22
C PHE A 374 -18.12 0.67 14.93
N TYR A 375 -17.09 1.11 14.22
CA TYR A 375 -15.79 1.46 14.76
C TYR A 375 -15.70 2.97 14.93
N GLY A 376 -14.86 3.44 15.82
CA GLY A 376 -14.48 4.84 15.84
C GLY A 376 -15.09 5.68 16.97
N PRO A 377 -14.61 6.91 17.07
CA PRO A 377 -13.58 7.50 16.20
C PRO A 377 -12.32 6.65 16.12
N GLN A 378 -11.76 6.51 14.90
CA GLN A 378 -10.45 5.92 14.72
C GLN A 378 -9.41 7.04 14.85
N GLU A 379 -8.52 6.96 15.86
CA GLU A 379 -7.52 8.01 16.09
C GLU A 379 -6.10 7.48 15.92
N ARG A 380 -5.28 8.28 15.28
CA ARG A 380 -3.84 8.06 15.20
C ARG A 380 -3.09 9.38 15.32
N PHE A 381 -2.27 9.50 16.36
CA PHE A 381 -1.23 10.50 16.44
C PHE A 381 0.12 9.84 16.17
N PHE A 382 0.91 10.44 15.29
CA PHE A 382 2.25 9.99 14.95
C PHE A 382 3.21 11.15 15.06
N SER A 383 4.35 10.93 15.70
CA SER A 383 5.45 11.87 15.67
C SER A 383 6.77 11.15 15.46
N SER A 384 7.66 11.76 14.68
CA SER A 384 9.01 11.24 14.51
C SER A 384 10.05 12.35 14.39
N TYR A 385 11.23 12.06 14.89
CA TYR A 385 12.44 12.84 14.63
C TYR A 385 13.39 11.98 13.80
N GLN A 386 13.83 12.51 12.67
CA GLN A 386 14.81 11.89 11.80
C GLN A 386 16.07 12.75 11.71
N LEU A 387 17.23 12.12 11.89
CA LEU A 387 18.54 12.69 11.65
C LEU A 387 19.20 11.98 10.47
N ASP A 388 19.48 12.73 9.42
CA ASP A 388 20.25 12.25 8.27
C ASP A 388 21.67 12.81 8.32
N LEU A 389 22.66 11.92 8.26
CA LEU A 389 24.08 12.24 8.22
C LEU A 389 24.67 11.76 6.91
N THR A 390 25.28 12.66 6.15
CA THR A 390 25.97 12.35 4.88
C THR A 390 27.42 12.78 5.00
N GLN A 391 28.26 11.92 5.58
CA GLN A 391 29.66 12.21 5.80
C GLN A 391 30.48 10.93 5.73
N LYS A 392 31.52 10.90 4.89
CA LYS A 392 32.44 9.76 4.80
C LYS A 392 33.21 9.60 6.13
N ARG A 393 32.88 8.58 6.87
CA ARG A 393 33.55 8.16 8.10
C ARG A 393 34.16 6.77 7.95
N LYS A 394 34.92 6.31 8.94
CA LYS A 394 35.50 4.96 8.92
C LYS A 394 34.43 3.88 8.80
N TRP A 395 33.33 4.02 9.52
CA TRP A 395 32.27 3.02 9.64
C TRP A 395 31.12 3.24 8.68
N PHE A 396 30.78 4.48 8.33
CA PHE A 396 29.67 4.79 7.42
C PHE A 396 30.02 5.96 6.49
N ASP A 397 29.28 6.07 5.38
CA ASP A 397 29.25 7.23 4.49
C ASP A 397 27.94 7.99 4.63
N GLN A 398 26.86 7.24 4.98
CA GLN A 398 25.54 7.77 5.30
C GLN A 398 25.02 7.07 6.56
N ALA A 399 24.30 7.83 7.41
CA ALA A 399 23.57 7.28 8.53
C ALA A 399 22.20 7.97 8.64
N LYS A 400 21.20 7.20 9.06
CA LYS A 400 19.85 7.67 9.32
C LYS A 400 19.41 7.16 10.68
N ILE A 401 19.00 8.06 11.57
CA ILE A 401 18.47 7.73 12.89
C ILE A 401 17.05 8.26 12.98
N ILE A 402 16.10 7.39 13.32
CA ILE A 402 14.68 7.76 13.48
C ILE A 402 14.23 7.37 14.88
N LEU A 403 13.71 8.36 15.61
CA LEU A 403 12.94 8.17 16.83
C LEU A 403 11.47 8.40 16.51
N GLY A 404 10.62 7.48 16.89
CA GLY A 404 9.18 7.56 16.60
C GLY A 404 8.33 7.31 17.84
N TYR A 405 7.21 8.00 17.92
CA TYR A 405 6.14 7.76 18.86
C TYR A 405 4.79 7.73 18.12
N GLN A 406 3.95 6.76 18.48
CA GLN A 406 2.57 6.71 17.99
C GLN A 406 1.62 6.49 19.18
N PHE A 407 0.51 7.21 19.15
CA PHE A 407 -0.67 6.91 19.94
C PHE A 407 -1.78 6.49 18.98
N ILE A 408 -2.41 5.36 19.27
CA ILE A 408 -3.51 4.82 18.47
C ILE A 408 -4.66 4.53 19.42
N GLU A 409 -5.86 4.95 19.03
CA GLU A 409 -7.10 4.56 19.70
C GLU A 409 -8.04 3.90 18.70
N GLU A 410 -8.44 2.67 19.00
CA GLU A 410 -9.43 1.90 18.26
C GLU A 410 -10.59 1.57 19.17
N SER A 411 -11.81 1.67 18.65
CA SER A 411 -12.99 1.31 19.44
C SER A 411 -13.97 0.48 18.63
N ARG A 412 -14.84 -0.25 19.34
CA ARG A 412 -15.94 -1.04 18.79
C ARG A 412 -17.18 -0.83 19.62
N HIS A 413 -18.26 -0.56 18.90
CA HIS A 413 -19.54 -0.28 19.48
C HIS A 413 -20.59 -1.19 18.86
N THR A 414 -21.28 -1.96 19.70
CA THR A 414 -22.28 -2.93 19.22
C THR A 414 -23.55 -2.87 20.05
N ARG A 415 -24.69 -2.78 19.39
CA ARG A 415 -26.00 -2.85 20.02
C ARG A 415 -26.93 -3.77 19.22
N PRO A 416 -27.37 -4.89 19.77
CA PRO A 416 -28.37 -5.75 19.14
C PRO A 416 -29.66 -5.00 18.83
N PHE A 417 -30.40 -5.48 17.84
CA PHE A 417 -31.71 -4.93 17.50
C PHE A 417 -32.69 -5.08 18.69
N ASN A 418 -33.45 -4.03 19.00
CA ASN A 418 -34.37 -3.96 20.14
C ASN A 418 -33.72 -4.14 21.52
N ASN A 419 -32.42 -3.90 21.64
CA ASN A 419 -31.73 -3.88 22.91
C ASN A 419 -31.34 -2.43 23.28
N SER A 420 -31.46 -2.06 24.55
CA SER A 420 -31.07 -0.74 25.04
C SER A 420 -29.62 -0.64 25.47
N PHE A 421 -28.86 -1.74 25.49
CA PHE A 421 -27.45 -1.74 25.92
C PHE A 421 -26.49 -1.68 24.74
N LEU A 422 -25.75 -0.58 24.66
CA LEU A 422 -24.64 -0.40 23.73
C LEU A 422 -23.35 -0.90 24.40
N LYS A 423 -22.73 -1.92 23.83
CA LYS A 423 -21.43 -2.45 24.25
C LYS A 423 -20.33 -1.61 23.66
N ASN A 424 -19.45 -1.05 24.50
CA ASN A 424 -18.34 -0.20 24.12
C ASN A 424 -17.04 -0.89 24.51
N ARG A 425 -16.13 -1.15 23.56
CA ARG A 425 -14.80 -1.66 23.78
C ARG A 425 -13.81 -0.70 23.17
N ASN A 426 -12.81 -0.32 23.93
CA ASN A 426 -11.80 0.68 23.52
C ASN A 426 -10.37 0.18 23.82
N GLU A 427 -9.52 0.24 22.83
CA GLU A 427 -8.12 -0.14 22.83
C GLU A 427 -7.21 1.06 22.59
N GLN A 428 -6.33 1.34 23.53
CA GLN A 428 -5.34 2.41 23.47
C GLN A 428 -3.92 1.84 23.41
N LEU A 429 -3.14 2.33 22.45
CA LEU A 429 -1.76 1.91 22.24
C LEU A 429 -0.80 3.08 22.32
N ASN A 430 0.29 2.89 23.03
CA ASN A 430 1.46 3.76 23.00
C ASN A 430 2.64 2.99 22.42
N ILE A 431 3.24 3.48 21.34
CA ILE A 431 4.27 2.80 20.57
C ILE A 431 5.50 3.68 20.47
N TYR A 432 6.63 3.16 20.88
CA TYR A 432 7.93 3.81 20.80
C TYR A 432 8.83 3.07 19.85
N THR A 433 9.55 3.77 18.98
CA THR A 433 10.45 3.17 17.99
C THR A 433 11.78 3.89 17.93
N LEU A 434 12.85 3.12 17.68
CA LEU A 434 14.18 3.63 17.37
C LEU A 434 14.73 2.80 16.21
N ASN A 435 15.08 3.46 15.12
CA ASN A 435 15.79 2.88 13.99
C ASN A 435 17.12 3.62 13.83
N ALA A 436 18.22 2.88 13.69
CA ALA A 436 19.53 3.43 13.41
C ALA A 436 20.17 2.64 12.26
N ASP A 437 20.28 3.27 11.10
CA ASP A 437 20.66 2.66 9.85
C ASP A 437 21.93 3.31 9.30
N PHE A 438 22.87 2.49 8.80
CA PHE A 438 24.18 2.93 8.33
C PHE A 438 24.48 2.32 6.96
N GLU A 439 25.06 3.11 6.06
CA GLU A 439 25.55 2.65 4.75
C GLU A 439 27.03 2.98 4.58
N LYS A 440 27.82 2.01 4.09
CA LYS A 440 29.22 2.17 3.70
C LYS A 440 29.44 1.68 2.28
N LYS A 441 29.89 2.55 1.41
CA LYS A 441 30.27 2.22 0.02
C LYS A 441 31.77 2.15 -0.14
N LYS A 442 32.29 1.04 -0.66
CA LYS A 442 33.72 0.88 -0.94
C LYS A 442 33.90 0.11 -2.24
N LEU A 443 34.33 0.81 -3.32
CA LEU A 443 34.53 0.22 -4.65
C LEU A 443 33.27 -0.50 -5.15
N LYS A 444 33.34 -1.83 -5.26
CA LYS A 444 32.25 -2.71 -5.72
C LYS A 444 31.32 -3.16 -4.62
N ASN A 445 31.61 -2.83 -3.36
CA ASN A 445 30.88 -3.27 -2.18
C ASN A 445 30.05 -2.14 -1.61
N THR A 446 28.80 -2.44 -1.28
CA THR A 446 27.95 -1.59 -0.47
C THR A 446 27.48 -2.40 0.75
N LEU A 447 27.88 -1.97 1.93
CA LEU A 447 27.49 -2.57 3.20
C LEU A 447 26.45 -1.69 3.86
N ARG A 448 25.40 -2.32 4.40
CA ARG A 448 24.40 -1.65 5.21
C ARG A 448 24.16 -2.47 6.46
N TYR A 449 23.98 -1.81 7.57
CA TYR A 449 23.73 -2.44 8.85
C TYR A 449 22.95 -1.51 9.74
N GLY A 450 22.19 -2.06 10.66
CA GLY A 450 21.39 -1.24 11.55
C GLY A 450 20.83 -1.98 12.74
N PHE A 451 20.25 -1.20 13.60
CA PHE A 451 19.54 -1.62 14.80
C PHE A 451 18.12 -1.08 14.76
N ASP A 452 17.15 -1.94 15.06
CA ASP A 452 15.73 -1.57 15.20
C ASP A 452 15.25 -1.96 16.59
N PHE A 453 14.52 -1.07 17.22
CA PHE A 453 13.81 -1.30 18.48
C PHE A 453 12.38 -0.75 18.35
N TRP A 454 11.42 -1.48 18.89
CA TRP A 454 10.09 -0.94 19.14
C TRP A 454 9.48 -1.56 20.40
N HIS A 455 8.65 -0.78 21.09
CA HIS A 455 7.91 -1.17 22.27
C HIS A 455 6.48 -0.68 22.16
N ASN A 456 5.52 -1.60 22.33
CA ASN A 456 4.08 -1.34 22.34
C ASN A 456 3.55 -1.58 23.76
N LYS A 457 2.72 -0.65 24.24
CA LYS A 457 1.93 -0.82 25.44
C LYS A 457 0.45 -0.71 25.07
N VAL A 458 -0.32 -1.73 25.41
CA VAL A 458 -1.74 -1.85 25.09
C VAL A 458 -2.56 -1.76 26.36
N ARG A 459 -3.63 -0.98 26.34
CA ARG A 459 -4.66 -0.92 27.37
C ARG A 459 -6.01 -1.17 26.71
N SER A 460 -6.76 -2.15 27.22
CA SER A 460 -8.10 -2.46 26.76
C SER A 460 -9.09 -2.14 27.88
N THR A 461 -10.21 -1.47 27.55
CA THR A 461 -11.28 -1.13 28.47
C THR A 461 -12.63 -1.43 27.83
N ALA A 462 -13.62 -1.80 28.66
CA ALA A 462 -14.96 -2.05 28.12
C ALA A 462 -16.04 -1.73 29.17
N HIS A 463 -17.19 -1.30 28.68
CA HIS A 463 -18.41 -1.14 29.44
C HIS A 463 -19.60 -1.26 28.51
N GLN A 464 -20.74 -1.68 29.03
CA GLN A 464 -22.00 -1.51 28.32
C GLN A 464 -22.80 -0.37 28.92
N GLN A 465 -23.42 0.43 28.07
CA GLN A 465 -24.19 1.61 28.47
C GLN A 465 -25.65 1.45 28.03
N ASN A 466 -26.58 1.65 28.96
CA ASN A 466 -27.97 1.79 28.59
C ASN A 466 -28.19 3.13 27.88
N ILE A 467 -28.61 3.10 26.61
CA ILE A 467 -28.76 4.31 25.78
C ILE A 467 -29.95 5.20 26.20
N ILE A 468 -30.83 4.74 27.13
CA ILE A 468 -31.96 5.47 27.64
C ILE A 468 -31.64 6.10 29.01
N THR A 469 -31.15 5.27 29.97
CA THR A 469 -30.84 5.75 31.33
C THR A 469 -29.43 6.29 31.48
N LEU A 470 -28.52 5.99 30.52
CA LEU A 470 -27.11 6.29 30.52
C LEU A 470 -26.31 5.54 31.59
N ASP A 471 -26.92 4.58 32.30
CA ASP A 471 -26.23 3.74 33.27
C ASP A 471 -25.19 2.88 32.58
N GLN A 472 -24.03 2.72 33.24
CA GLN A 472 -22.91 1.90 32.75
C GLN A 472 -22.71 0.70 33.67
N ILE A 473 -22.47 -0.46 33.07
CA ILE A 473 -22.11 -1.69 33.78
C ILE A 473 -20.85 -2.29 33.16
N PRO A 474 -20.04 -3.00 33.93
CA PRO A 474 -18.84 -3.65 33.43
C PRO A 474 -19.10 -4.60 32.26
N LEU A 475 -18.12 -4.75 31.38
CA LEU A 475 -18.15 -5.65 30.22
C LEU A 475 -16.76 -6.26 30.05
N ASP A 476 -16.68 -7.47 29.50
CA ASP A 476 -15.43 -8.10 29.09
C ASP A 476 -14.68 -7.25 28.05
N THR A 477 -13.39 -7.07 28.27
CA THR A 477 -12.51 -6.40 27.29
C THR A 477 -12.14 -7.35 26.14
N ARG A 478 -11.78 -6.80 24.99
CA ARG A 478 -11.35 -7.62 23.86
C ARG A 478 -9.96 -8.27 24.09
N TYR A 479 -9.08 -7.53 24.71
CA TYR A 479 -7.72 -7.97 25.08
C TYR A 479 -7.57 -7.95 26.59
N PRO A 480 -6.51 -8.56 27.14
CA PRO A 480 -6.32 -8.66 28.58
C PRO A 480 -6.48 -7.33 29.33
N ASP A 481 -7.36 -7.30 30.33
CA ASP A 481 -7.75 -6.11 31.09
C ASP A 481 -6.66 -5.57 32.02
N GLY A 482 -5.70 -6.42 32.42
CA GLY A 482 -4.50 -6.03 33.16
C GLY A 482 -3.45 -5.31 32.31
N GLY A 483 -3.69 -5.18 30.98
CA GLY A 483 -2.79 -4.58 30.03
C GLY A 483 -1.83 -5.57 29.40
N SER A 484 -1.22 -5.15 28.29
CA SER A 484 -0.29 -5.98 27.55
C SER A 484 0.87 -5.16 27.00
N THR A 485 2.03 -5.79 26.86
CA THR A 485 3.22 -5.19 26.25
C THR A 485 3.79 -6.12 25.20
N MET A 486 4.37 -5.54 24.16
CA MET A 486 5.11 -6.28 23.14
C MET A 486 6.31 -5.45 22.71
N GLU A 487 7.49 -6.06 22.64
CA GLU A 487 8.74 -5.38 22.31
C GLU A 487 9.58 -6.18 21.33
N SER A 488 10.46 -5.50 20.61
CA SER A 488 11.38 -6.13 19.67
C SER A 488 12.72 -5.43 19.64
N TYR A 489 13.77 -6.22 19.55
CA TYR A 489 15.14 -5.79 19.35
C TYR A 489 15.72 -6.54 18.17
N ALA A 490 16.37 -5.82 17.25
CA ALA A 490 16.91 -6.48 16.09
C ALA A 490 18.18 -5.82 15.58
N PHE A 491 19.09 -6.65 15.04
CA PHE A 491 20.23 -6.23 14.26
C PHE A 491 20.14 -6.83 12.87
N TYR A 492 20.46 -6.05 11.85
CA TYR A 492 20.53 -6.51 10.49
C TYR A 492 21.80 -6.05 9.79
N PHE A 493 22.18 -6.82 8.80
CA PHE A 493 23.32 -6.57 7.91
C PHE A 493 22.93 -6.96 6.50
N THR A 494 23.21 -6.09 5.53
CA THR A 494 23.09 -6.41 4.10
C THR A 494 24.35 -6.00 3.34
N HIS A 495 24.66 -6.77 2.33
CA HIS A 495 25.81 -6.55 1.47
C HIS A 495 25.37 -6.66 0.01
N SER A 496 25.78 -5.70 -0.80
CA SER A 496 25.63 -5.71 -2.24
C SER A 496 27.01 -5.68 -2.88
N TYR A 497 27.32 -6.69 -3.70
CA TYR A 497 28.60 -6.84 -4.37
C TYR A 497 28.45 -6.84 -5.88
N LYS A 498 29.05 -5.84 -6.55
CA LYS A 498 29.10 -5.77 -8.01
C LYS A 498 30.25 -6.66 -8.49
N LEU A 499 29.95 -7.92 -8.85
CA LEU A 499 30.93 -8.85 -9.44
C LEU A 499 31.59 -8.20 -10.68
N ASN A 500 30.75 -7.64 -11.55
CA ASN A 500 31.11 -6.83 -12.69
C ASN A 500 29.93 -5.90 -13.05
N ASP A 501 29.97 -5.22 -14.20
CA ASP A 501 28.94 -4.27 -14.64
C ASP A 501 27.58 -4.94 -14.92
N GLN A 502 27.53 -6.25 -15.06
CA GLN A 502 26.31 -7.03 -15.38
C GLN A 502 25.79 -7.86 -14.22
N TRP A 503 26.65 -8.31 -13.33
CA TRP A 503 26.29 -9.23 -12.25
C TRP A 503 26.43 -8.59 -10.88
N ILE A 504 25.36 -8.68 -10.10
CA ILE A 504 25.27 -8.14 -8.74
C ILE A 504 24.78 -9.26 -7.83
N LEU A 505 25.51 -9.48 -6.75
CA LEU A 505 25.13 -10.38 -5.65
C LEU A 505 24.63 -9.51 -4.49
N ASN A 506 23.44 -9.81 -3.98
CA ASN A 506 22.90 -9.19 -2.76
C ASN A 506 22.66 -10.29 -1.73
N GLU A 507 23.08 -10.03 -0.52
CA GLU A 507 22.91 -10.92 0.62
C GLU A 507 22.57 -10.13 1.87
N GLY A 508 21.86 -10.76 2.81
CA GLY A 508 21.49 -10.12 4.05
C GLY A 508 21.13 -11.11 5.15
N LEU A 509 21.36 -10.70 6.38
CA LEU A 509 21.02 -11.43 7.58
C LEU A 509 20.40 -10.49 8.62
N ARG A 510 19.44 -10.98 9.38
CA ARG A 510 18.84 -10.29 10.53
C ARG A 510 18.62 -11.28 11.66
N ILE A 511 18.97 -10.87 12.84
CA ILE A 511 18.56 -11.49 14.11
C ILE A 511 17.54 -10.60 14.79
N ASN A 512 16.44 -11.18 15.25
CA ASN A 512 15.33 -10.47 15.87
C ASN A 512 14.91 -11.18 17.15
N TYR A 513 14.80 -10.46 18.24
CA TYR A 513 14.17 -10.91 19.49
C TYR A 513 12.83 -10.19 19.63
N ILE A 514 11.77 -10.93 20.00
CA ILE A 514 10.45 -10.39 20.31
C ILE A 514 9.98 -10.97 21.63
N GLY A 515 9.62 -10.10 22.57
CA GLY A 515 8.96 -10.41 23.83
C GLY A 515 7.53 -9.92 23.85
N LEU A 516 6.65 -10.68 24.47
CA LEU A 516 5.24 -10.35 24.67
C LEU A 516 4.84 -10.73 26.09
N GLU A 517 4.08 -9.86 26.76
CA GLU A 517 3.50 -10.09 28.09
C GLU A 517 2.07 -9.52 28.11
N ALA A 518 1.14 -10.28 28.68
CA ALA A 518 -0.28 -9.91 28.77
C ALA A 518 -0.86 -10.41 30.12
N HIS A 519 -1.64 -9.58 30.79
CA HIS A 519 -2.18 -9.86 32.14
C HIS A 519 -3.72 -9.87 32.14
N PHE A 520 -4.31 -10.88 32.77
CA PHE A 520 -5.76 -11.04 32.99
C PHE A 520 -6.07 -10.86 34.47
N ASN A 521 -6.72 -9.74 34.81
CA ASN A 521 -7.02 -9.40 36.20
C ASN A 521 -8.42 -9.80 36.63
N ASP A 522 -9.42 -9.56 35.77
CA ASP A 522 -10.83 -9.83 36.11
C ASP A 522 -11.25 -11.26 35.74
N LYS A 523 -11.22 -12.12 36.74
CA LYS A 523 -11.60 -13.53 36.60
C LYS A 523 -13.11 -13.75 36.37
N THR A 524 -13.95 -12.74 36.56
CA THR A 524 -15.37 -12.82 36.24
C THR A 524 -15.58 -12.92 34.73
N PHE A 525 -14.80 -12.18 33.97
CA PHE A 525 -14.85 -12.20 32.51
C PHE A 525 -13.85 -13.16 31.89
N PHE A 526 -12.72 -13.44 32.60
CA PHE A 526 -11.63 -14.27 32.10
C PHE A 526 -11.31 -15.41 33.09
N PRO A 527 -12.17 -16.43 33.17
CA PRO A 527 -12.01 -17.54 34.14
C PRO A 527 -10.94 -18.55 33.69
N PHE A 528 -9.82 -18.04 33.13
CA PHE A 528 -8.68 -18.90 32.76
C PHE A 528 -7.86 -19.29 33.98
N ASP A 529 -7.19 -20.45 33.91
CA ASP A 529 -6.30 -20.95 34.99
C ASP A 529 -4.99 -20.16 35.11
N PHE A 530 -4.71 -19.31 34.14
CA PHE A 530 -3.53 -18.43 34.12
C PHE A 530 -3.94 -16.96 34.27
N ASP A 531 -3.06 -16.19 34.96
CA ASP A 531 -3.21 -14.75 35.14
C ASP A 531 -2.36 -13.96 34.15
N GLN A 532 -1.39 -14.61 33.51
CA GLN A 532 -0.40 -14.00 32.65
C GLN A 532 -0.05 -14.92 31.47
N VAL A 533 0.13 -14.34 30.32
CA VAL A 533 0.72 -14.96 29.13
C VAL A 533 2.03 -14.25 28.81
N THR A 534 3.12 -15.00 28.74
CA THR A 534 4.44 -14.49 28.39
C THR A 534 5.03 -15.32 27.25
N GLN A 535 5.51 -14.67 26.21
CA GLN A 535 6.23 -15.31 25.12
C GLN A 535 7.53 -14.57 24.79
N ALA A 536 8.54 -15.33 24.38
CA ALA A 536 9.81 -14.80 23.90
C ALA A 536 10.30 -15.62 22.71
N HIS A 537 10.54 -14.95 21.58
CA HIS A 537 10.96 -15.59 20.34
C HIS A 537 12.21 -14.94 19.78
N THR A 538 13.14 -15.76 19.32
CA THR A 538 14.31 -15.31 18.55
C THR A 538 14.24 -15.89 17.16
N ALA A 539 14.38 -15.05 16.13
CA ALA A 539 14.35 -15.45 14.73
C ALA A 539 15.59 -14.99 14.01
N LEU A 540 16.13 -15.88 13.14
CA LEU A 540 17.17 -15.55 12.18
C LEU A 540 16.57 -15.56 10.77
N ASN A 541 16.71 -14.43 10.06
CA ASN A 541 16.23 -14.30 8.69
C ASN A 541 17.39 -14.01 7.75
N GLY A 542 17.31 -14.53 6.53
CA GLY A 542 18.31 -14.31 5.50
C GLY A 542 17.70 -14.09 4.13
N ASN A 543 18.43 -13.40 3.28
CA ASN A 543 18.17 -13.32 1.86
C ASN A 543 19.47 -13.46 1.06
N LEU A 544 19.34 -14.00 -0.15
CA LEU A 544 20.41 -14.12 -1.13
C LEU A 544 19.81 -13.92 -2.51
N SER A 545 20.37 -13.02 -3.30
CA SER A 545 19.91 -12.83 -4.68
C SER A 545 21.05 -12.56 -5.64
N LEU A 546 20.89 -13.02 -6.87
CA LEU A 546 21.77 -12.80 -7.99
C LEU A 546 21.01 -12.06 -9.09
N VAL A 547 21.49 -10.88 -9.45
CA VAL A 547 20.92 -10.02 -10.49
C VAL A 547 21.84 -9.98 -11.67
N TYR A 548 21.32 -10.26 -12.86
CA TYR A 548 22.01 -10.13 -14.13
C TYR A 548 21.37 -9.05 -14.99
N ASN A 549 22.14 -8.03 -15.33
CA ASN A 549 21.76 -6.94 -16.23
C ASN A 549 22.56 -7.05 -17.53
N SER A 550 21.92 -7.52 -18.59
CA SER A 550 22.55 -7.67 -19.91
C SER A 550 22.71 -6.32 -20.63
N LYS A 551 23.75 -6.19 -21.45
CA LYS A 551 23.89 -5.07 -22.38
C LYS A 551 22.72 -4.92 -23.36
N ASN A 552 21.98 -6.02 -23.62
CA ASN A 552 20.78 -6.04 -24.48
C ASN A 552 19.49 -5.79 -23.69
N ASN A 553 19.54 -5.07 -22.56
CA ASN A 553 18.40 -4.68 -21.74
C ASN A 553 17.56 -5.86 -21.19
N TRP A 554 18.18 -7.03 -21.00
CA TRP A 554 17.62 -8.07 -20.16
C TRP A 554 18.01 -7.82 -18.72
N ARG A 555 17.07 -8.03 -17.84
CA ARG A 555 17.32 -8.19 -16.41
C ARG A 555 16.75 -9.53 -15.97
N VAL A 556 17.57 -10.33 -15.34
CA VAL A 556 17.17 -11.61 -14.73
C VAL A 556 17.57 -11.55 -13.26
N MET A 557 16.67 -11.93 -12.39
CA MET A 557 16.86 -11.96 -10.94
C MET A 557 16.46 -13.34 -10.42
N LEU A 558 17.34 -13.97 -9.66
CA LEU A 558 17.02 -15.16 -8.87
C LEU A 558 17.23 -14.79 -7.39
N ALA A 559 16.20 -14.98 -6.56
CA ALA A 559 16.25 -14.58 -5.16
C ALA A 559 15.66 -15.67 -4.24
N GLY A 560 16.40 -15.99 -3.17
CA GLY A 560 15.89 -16.75 -2.03
C GLY A 560 15.77 -15.83 -0.82
N SER A 561 14.67 -15.89 -0.08
CA SER A 561 14.45 -15.06 1.11
C SER A 561 13.62 -15.79 2.16
N SER A 562 13.85 -15.48 3.44
CA SER A 562 13.01 -15.95 4.53
C SER A 562 12.21 -14.81 5.14
N GLY A 563 10.99 -15.12 5.57
CA GLY A 563 10.11 -14.26 6.33
C GLY A 563 9.80 -14.84 7.68
N PHE A 564 9.45 -13.98 8.62
CA PHE A 564 9.15 -14.34 10.00
C PHE A 564 8.02 -13.45 10.53
N ARG A 565 7.11 -14.04 11.32
CA ARG A 565 6.10 -13.32 12.09
C ARG A 565 5.94 -13.96 13.46
N ALA A 566 6.17 -13.21 14.52
CA ALA A 566 5.81 -13.61 15.86
C ALA A 566 4.30 -13.45 16.09
N PRO A 567 3.63 -14.34 16.82
CA PRO A 567 2.28 -14.09 17.29
C PRO A 567 2.21 -12.77 18.06
N ASN A 568 1.15 -12.02 17.88
CA ASN A 568 0.89 -10.78 18.60
C ASN A 568 -0.23 -10.96 19.64
N ILE A 569 -0.62 -9.88 20.30
CA ILE A 569 -1.66 -9.93 21.34
C ILE A 569 -3.02 -10.35 20.77
N ASP A 570 -3.36 -9.94 19.53
CA ASP A 570 -4.61 -10.38 18.88
C ASP A 570 -4.60 -11.89 18.59
N ASP A 571 -3.45 -12.44 18.22
CA ASP A 571 -3.36 -13.87 17.96
C ASP A 571 -3.49 -14.72 19.22
N LEU A 572 -2.83 -14.30 20.31
CA LEU A 572 -2.63 -15.09 21.52
C LEU A 572 -3.77 -14.99 22.52
N SER A 573 -4.35 -13.81 22.68
CA SER A 573 -5.08 -13.49 23.92
C SER A 573 -6.46 -12.86 23.71
N LYS A 574 -6.94 -12.75 22.47
CA LYS A 574 -8.27 -12.20 22.22
C LYS A 574 -9.37 -13.18 22.64
N VAL A 575 -10.45 -12.61 23.21
CA VAL A 575 -11.72 -13.31 23.39
C VAL A 575 -12.79 -12.55 22.61
N PHE A 576 -13.45 -13.17 21.65
CA PHE A 576 -14.50 -12.50 20.90
C PHE A 576 -15.41 -13.47 20.14
N ASP A 577 -16.64 -13.02 19.90
CA ASP A 577 -17.61 -13.62 19.01
C ASP A 577 -17.17 -13.45 17.54
N SER A 578 -16.68 -14.52 16.91
CA SER A 578 -16.22 -14.51 15.51
C SER A 578 -17.41 -14.54 14.54
N SER A 579 -18.41 -15.33 14.85
CA SER A 579 -19.69 -15.45 14.17
C SER A 579 -20.75 -15.94 15.17
N PRO A 580 -22.05 -15.79 14.93
CA PRO A 580 -23.08 -16.27 15.84
C PRO A 580 -22.89 -17.74 16.23
N GLY A 581 -22.69 -18.00 17.53
CA GLY A 581 -22.46 -19.34 18.08
C GLY A 581 -21.02 -19.83 18.04
N ASN A 582 -20.04 -19.00 17.62
CA ASN A 582 -18.62 -19.34 17.58
C ASN A 582 -17.79 -18.30 18.34
N VAL A 583 -17.06 -18.73 19.33
CA VAL A 583 -16.19 -17.86 20.15
C VAL A 583 -14.75 -18.26 19.96
N VAL A 584 -13.88 -17.27 19.72
CA VAL A 584 -12.42 -17.47 19.73
C VAL A 584 -11.90 -17.28 21.13
N VAL A 585 -11.15 -18.26 21.63
CA VAL A 585 -10.53 -18.25 22.96
C VAL A 585 -9.00 -18.13 22.84
N PRO A 586 -8.31 -17.67 23.89
CA PRO A 586 -6.85 -17.53 23.90
C PRO A 586 -6.11 -18.85 23.67
N ASN A 587 -4.97 -18.77 22.99
CA ASN A 587 -4.02 -19.87 22.87
C ASN A 587 -2.59 -19.37 23.12
N PRO A 588 -2.05 -19.53 24.33
CA PRO A 588 -0.71 -19.06 24.67
C PRO A 588 0.43 -19.89 24.05
N GLU A 589 0.15 -21.02 23.42
CA GLU A 589 1.16 -21.94 22.87
C GLU A 589 1.50 -21.69 21.39
N LEU A 590 0.98 -20.60 20.81
CA LEU A 590 1.25 -20.27 19.41
C LEU A 590 2.74 -20.09 19.13
N ALA A 591 3.23 -20.76 18.11
CA ALA A 591 4.59 -20.63 17.60
C ALA A 591 4.65 -19.57 16.47
N PRO A 592 5.82 -18.96 16.23
CA PRO A 592 6.03 -18.05 15.12
C PRO A 592 5.83 -18.71 13.75
N GLU A 593 5.33 -17.92 12.82
CA GLU A 593 5.18 -18.27 11.41
C GLU A 593 6.49 -18.01 10.66
N TYR A 594 6.86 -18.90 9.74
CA TYR A 594 8.03 -18.75 8.88
C TYR A 594 7.68 -18.97 7.41
N THR A 595 8.27 -18.19 6.54
CA THR A 595 8.21 -18.38 5.10
C THR A 595 9.59 -18.49 4.50
N TYR A 596 9.75 -19.38 3.51
CA TYR A 596 10.93 -19.51 2.67
C TYR A 596 10.47 -19.33 1.23
N ASN A 597 10.96 -18.29 0.58
CA ASN A 597 10.51 -17.89 -0.74
C ASN A 597 11.65 -18.04 -1.76
N LEU A 598 11.33 -18.61 -2.91
CA LEU A 598 12.18 -18.62 -4.10
C LEU A 598 11.48 -17.81 -5.18
N GLU A 599 12.16 -16.85 -5.77
CA GLU A 599 11.61 -15.94 -6.77
C GLU A 599 12.52 -15.85 -8.00
N LEU A 600 11.92 -15.93 -9.18
CA LEU A 600 12.55 -15.67 -10.47
C LEU A 600 11.86 -14.46 -11.13
N GLY A 601 12.63 -13.41 -11.32
CA GLY A 601 12.21 -12.21 -12.04
C GLY A 601 12.91 -12.11 -13.39
N ILE A 602 12.15 -11.88 -14.44
CA ILE A 602 12.68 -11.66 -15.79
C ILE A 602 12.04 -10.41 -16.35
N SER A 603 12.86 -9.49 -16.83
CA SER A 603 12.35 -8.34 -17.57
C SER A 603 13.21 -8.02 -18.79
N LYS A 604 12.56 -7.45 -19.81
CA LYS A 604 13.19 -7.09 -21.07
C LYS A 604 12.63 -5.76 -21.57
N ARG A 605 13.52 -4.90 -22.05
CA ARG A 605 13.13 -3.72 -22.82
C ARG A 605 13.61 -3.86 -24.26
N TRP A 606 12.68 -3.87 -25.21
CA TRP A 606 12.96 -3.91 -26.65
C TRP A 606 12.84 -2.54 -27.26
N LEU A 607 13.87 -2.13 -28.01
CA LEU A 607 13.88 -0.87 -28.77
C LEU A 607 13.46 0.37 -27.97
N GLY A 608 13.60 0.32 -26.64
CA GLY A 608 13.11 1.36 -25.74
C GLY A 608 11.57 1.49 -25.66
N LYS A 609 10.81 0.79 -26.49
CA LYS A 609 9.35 0.93 -26.66
C LYS A 609 8.53 -0.15 -25.95
N ILE A 610 9.04 -1.36 -25.82
CA ILE A 610 8.30 -2.48 -25.21
C ILE A 610 9.02 -2.89 -23.94
N HIS A 611 8.33 -2.83 -22.84
CA HIS A 611 8.80 -3.34 -21.55
C HIS A 611 7.93 -4.52 -21.11
N PHE A 612 8.53 -5.68 -21.04
CA PHE A 612 7.95 -6.90 -20.47
C PHE A 612 8.59 -7.21 -19.13
N GLY A 613 7.79 -7.62 -18.17
CA GLY A 613 8.22 -8.09 -16.87
C GLY A 613 7.40 -9.30 -16.43
N LEU A 614 8.06 -10.29 -15.89
CA LEU A 614 7.44 -11.48 -15.31
C LEU A 614 8.17 -11.83 -14.01
N ASN A 615 7.44 -11.96 -12.93
CA ASN A 615 7.91 -12.49 -11.67
C ASN A 615 7.13 -13.74 -11.33
N THR A 616 7.83 -14.81 -11.02
CA THR A 616 7.25 -16.06 -10.53
C THR A 616 7.84 -16.38 -9.17
N TYR A 617 7.04 -16.95 -8.29
CA TYR A 617 7.48 -17.25 -6.94
C TYR A 617 6.86 -18.54 -6.42
N TYR A 618 7.59 -19.19 -5.49
CA TYR A 618 7.11 -20.29 -4.68
C TYR A 618 7.52 -20.06 -3.22
N THR A 619 6.56 -20.14 -2.32
CA THR A 619 6.74 -19.89 -0.89
C THR A 619 6.34 -21.13 -0.11
N TRP A 620 7.28 -21.72 0.61
CA TRP A 620 7.01 -22.68 1.68
C TRP A 620 6.63 -21.90 2.94
N TYR A 621 5.51 -22.29 3.55
CA TYR A 621 4.96 -21.59 4.70
C TYR A 621 4.79 -22.59 5.84
N GLN A 622 5.47 -22.34 6.95
CA GLN A 622 5.49 -23.19 8.13
C GLN A 622 4.81 -22.51 9.30
N ASN A 623 4.13 -23.30 10.14
CA ASN A 623 3.41 -22.86 11.32
C ASN A 623 2.38 -21.76 11.01
N ALA A 624 1.69 -21.83 9.87
CA ALA A 624 0.68 -20.85 9.51
C ALA A 624 -0.38 -20.76 10.61
N ILE A 625 -0.60 -19.58 11.16
CA ILE A 625 -1.63 -19.35 12.17
C ILE A 625 -2.98 -19.29 11.46
N THR A 626 -3.87 -20.20 11.84
CA THR A 626 -5.23 -20.34 11.30
C THR A 626 -6.22 -20.61 12.43
N ILE A 627 -7.48 -20.19 12.25
CA ILE A 627 -8.53 -20.48 13.20
C ILE A 627 -8.93 -21.95 13.08
N GLN A 628 -8.93 -22.67 14.17
CA GLN A 628 -9.30 -24.08 14.27
C GLN A 628 -10.30 -24.30 15.42
N LYS A 629 -11.16 -25.32 15.29
CA LYS A 629 -12.05 -25.71 16.38
C LYS A 629 -11.23 -26.36 17.50
N VAL A 630 -11.49 -25.98 18.74
CA VAL A 630 -10.86 -26.61 19.91
C VAL A 630 -11.27 -28.09 19.97
N THR A 631 -10.29 -28.97 20.07
CA THR A 631 -10.50 -30.44 20.18
C THR A 631 -10.24 -30.93 21.58
N THR A 632 -10.73 -32.15 21.92
CA THR A 632 -10.49 -32.77 23.23
C THR A 632 -9.01 -33.11 23.50
N GLU A 633 -8.19 -33.22 22.45
CA GLU A 633 -6.73 -33.39 22.60
C GLU A 633 -6.06 -32.07 23.01
N ASP A 634 -6.60 -30.95 22.62
CA ASP A 634 -6.11 -29.61 22.98
C ASP A 634 -6.43 -29.25 24.45
N ASN A 635 -7.49 -29.87 25.01
CA ASN A 635 -7.95 -29.62 26.38
C ASN A 635 -7.02 -30.17 27.48
N GLN A 636 -6.00 -30.98 27.16
CA GLN A 636 -5.05 -31.49 28.16
C GLN A 636 -3.98 -30.46 28.56
N THR A 637 -3.88 -29.34 27.85
CA THR A 637 -2.75 -28.42 28.02
C THR A 637 -3.11 -26.99 28.42
N SER A 638 -4.34 -26.44 28.23
CA SER A 638 -4.47 -25.01 28.45
C SER A 638 -5.85 -24.32 28.48
N SER A 639 -7.00 -25.04 28.53
CA SER A 639 -8.28 -24.31 28.66
C SER A 639 -9.30 -25.02 29.53
N PRO A 640 -9.58 -24.49 30.73
CA PRO A 640 -10.59 -25.02 31.65
C PRO A 640 -12.03 -24.65 31.28
N LEU A 641 -12.24 -23.96 30.16
CA LEU A 641 -13.58 -23.48 29.78
C LEU A 641 -14.50 -24.58 29.21
N THR A 642 -14.01 -25.80 29.05
CA THR A 642 -14.81 -26.92 28.49
C THR A 642 -14.99 -28.03 29.51
N GLU A 643 -16.09 -28.00 30.28
CA GLU A 643 -16.50 -29.08 31.19
C GLU A 643 -17.08 -30.32 30.46
N SER A 644 -17.20 -30.30 29.14
CA SER A 644 -17.80 -31.41 28.37
C SER A 644 -16.95 -31.81 27.17
N ALA A 645 -17.12 -33.06 26.74
CA ALA A 645 -16.51 -33.63 25.52
C ALA A 645 -16.90 -32.88 24.21
N GLU A 646 -17.75 -31.90 24.30
CA GLU A 646 -18.15 -31.00 23.20
C GLU A 646 -17.48 -29.64 23.44
N SER A 647 -16.62 -29.20 22.55
CA SER A 647 -15.90 -27.91 22.52
C SER A 647 -16.82 -26.67 22.65
N LEU A 648 -17.65 -26.61 23.69
CA LEU A 648 -18.66 -25.59 23.92
C LEU A 648 -18.25 -24.70 25.09
N VAL A 649 -18.42 -23.40 24.93
CA VAL A 649 -18.13 -22.35 25.91
C VAL A 649 -19.37 -21.48 26.09
N LEU A 650 -19.71 -21.19 27.33
CA LEU A 650 -20.77 -20.21 27.63
C LEU A 650 -20.16 -18.80 27.51
N TYR A 651 -20.57 -18.07 26.47
CA TYR A 651 -20.13 -16.71 26.21
C TYR A 651 -21.35 -15.82 25.93
N ASP A 652 -21.44 -14.69 26.60
CA ASP A 652 -22.56 -13.72 26.48
C ASP A 652 -23.92 -14.40 26.58
N GLU A 653 -24.10 -15.26 27.64
CA GLU A 653 -25.29 -16.06 27.93
C GLU A 653 -25.68 -17.07 26.83
N THR A 654 -24.80 -17.27 25.83
CA THR A 654 -25.04 -18.19 24.71
C THR A 654 -24.01 -19.32 24.73
N LEU A 655 -24.46 -20.56 24.67
CA LEU A 655 -23.57 -21.71 24.48
C LEU A 655 -23.03 -21.68 23.05
N SER A 656 -21.72 -21.48 22.92
CA SER A 656 -21.03 -21.25 21.64
C SER A 656 -19.93 -22.28 21.43
N GLU A 657 -19.67 -22.64 20.18
CA GLU A 657 -18.50 -23.47 19.83
C GLU A 657 -17.20 -22.70 20.03
N ALA A 658 -16.24 -23.36 20.69
CA ALA A 658 -14.93 -22.76 20.95
C ALA A 658 -13.98 -23.00 19.76
N TYR A 659 -13.38 -21.92 19.32
CA TYR A 659 -12.31 -21.89 18.34
C TYR A 659 -11.08 -21.22 18.93
N HIS A 660 -9.90 -21.54 18.44
CA HIS A 660 -8.68 -20.84 18.79
C HIS A 660 -7.77 -20.67 17.57
N ASN A 661 -6.86 -19.72 17.64
CA ASN A 661 -5.76 -19.67 16.71
C ASN A 661 -4.83 -20.85 16.97
N ALA A 662 -4.46 -21.60 15.94
CA ALA A 662 -3.53 -22.71 16.03
C ALA A 662 -2.57 -22.72 14.84
N ASN A 663 -1.40 -23.33 15.03
CA ASN A 663 -0.40 -23.44 13.96
C ASN A 663 -0.72 -24.63 13.04
N ALA A 664 -1.04 -24.35 11.78
CA ALA A 664 -1.04 -25.37 10.73
C ALA A 664 0.41 -25.77 10.42
N LYS A 665 0.69 -27.08 10.35
CA LYS A 665 2.06 -27.61 10.21
C LYS A 665 2.79 -27.07 8.98
N LYS A 666 2.12 -27.06 7.82
CA LYS A 666 2.70 -26.65 6.53
C LYS A 666 1.64 -26.04 5.61
N ALA A 667 2.02 -25.02 4.88
CA ALA A 667 1.27 -24.51 3.74
C ALA A 667 2.23 -24.16 2.60
N PHE A 668 1.70 -23.94 1.41
CA PHE A 668 2.48 -23.43 0.29
C PHE A 668 1.68 -22.41 -0.50
N ILE A 669 2.39 -21.45 -1.07
CA ILE A 669 1.83 -20.42 -1.95
C ILE A 669 2.72 -20.28 -3.17
N TYR A 670 2.15 -20.27 -4.36
CA TYR A 670 2.89 -19.91 -5.58
C TYR A 670 2.06 -19.03 -6.48
N GLY A 671 2.73 -18.34 -7.37
CA GLY A 671 2.05 -17.47 -8.29
C GLY A 671 2.98 -16.77 -9.26
N PHE A 672 2.38 -15.87 -10.03
CA PHE A 672 3.12 -14.97 -10.91
C PHE A 672 2.48 -13.60 -10.98
N SER A 673 3.32 -12.60 -11.29
CA SER A 673 2.88 -11.26 -11.65
C SER A 673 3.50 -10.87 -12.99
N GLY A 674 2.66 -10.54 -13.97
CA GLY A 674 3.07 -10.14 -15.32
C GLY A 674 2.82 -8.65 -15.54
N LEU A 675 3.73 -8.02 -16.29
CA LEU A 675 3.64 -6.61 -16.73
C LEU A 675 4.02 -6.52 -18.19
N LEU A 676 3.24 -5.80 -18.98
CA LEU A 676 3.54 -5.42 -20.36
C LEU A 676 3.22 -3.95 -20.56
N ASN A 677 4.23 -3.17 -20.94
CA ASN A 677 4.06 -1.79 -21.37
C ASN A 677 4.56 -1.64 -22.80
N VAL A 678 3.78 -0.99 -23.65
CA VAL A 678 4.09 -0.77 -25.06
C VAL A 678 3.88 0.72 -25.37
N ASP A 679 4.95 1.41 -25.68
CA ASP A 679 4.88 2.79 -26.20
C ASP A 679 4.52 2.71 -27.69
N LEU A 680 3.20 2.77 -27.99
CA LEU A 680 2.65 2.67 -29.34
C LEU A 680 3.11 3.85 -30.20
N THR A 681 3.06 5.04 -29.60
CA THR A 681 3.63 6.28 -30.14
C THR A 681 4.26 7.07 -29.00
N HIS A 682 4.86 8.23 -29.27
CA HIS A 682 5.35 9.14 -28.22
C HIS A 682 4.23 9.74 -27.35
N GLN A 683 2.97 9.58 -27.72
CA GLN A 683 1.79 10.11 -27.01
C GLN A 683 0.88 9.00 -26.47
N LEU A 684 0.96 7.81 -27.05
CA LEU A 684 0.04 6.72 -26.77
C LEU A 684 0.78 5.50 -26.22
N LYS A 685 0.38 5.05 -25.04
CA LYS A 685 0.94 3.90 -24.34
C LYS A 685 -0.15 2.87 -24.05
N PHE A 686 0.16 1.61 -24.25
CA PHE A 686 -0.61 0.48 -23.73
C PHE A 686 0.10 -0.11 -22.51
N SER A 687 -0.66 -0.38 -21.45
CA SER A 687 -0.14 -1.05 -20.25
C SER A 687 -1.08 -2.19 -19.87
N HIS A 688 -0.50 -3.33 -19.50
CA HIS A 688 -1.24 -4.49 -18.98
C HIS A 688 -0.49 -5.07 -17.78
N SER A 689 -1.24 -5.36 -16.72
CA SER A 689 -0.72 -6.07 -15.54
C SER A 689 -1.71 -7.14 -15.12
N MET A 690 -1.20 -8.28 -14.65
CA MET A 690 -2.01 -9.32 -14.04
C MET A 690 -1.24 -10.07 -12.97
N THR A 691 -1.98 -10.55 -11.95
CA THR A 691 -1.45 -11.30 -10.83
C THR A 691 -2.30 -12.53 -10.59
N TYR A 692 -1.64 -13.67 -10.42
CA TYR A 692 -2.24 -14.94 -10.04
C TYR A 692 -1.54 -15.51 -8.82
N THR A 693 -2.31 -15.97 -7.86
CA THR A 693 -1.83 -16.60 -6.63
C THR A 693 -2.63 -17.87 -6.36
N PHE A 694 -1.94 -18.91 -5.94
CA PHE A 694 -2.53 -20.16 -5.48
C PHE A 694 -1.89 -20.55 -4.15
N GLY A 695 -2.70 -20.99 -3.18
CA GLY A 695 -2.21 -21.38 -1.86
C GLY A 695 -3.05 -22.49 -1.25
N ARG A 696 -2.40 -23.40 -0.52
CA ARG A 696 -3.06 -24.51 0.21
C ARG A 696 -2.36 -24.80 1.53
N ILE A 697 -3.14 -25.20 2.52
CA ILE A 697 -2.67 -25.85 3.74
C ILE A 697 -2.50 -27.35 3.43
N VAL A 698 -1.38 -27.91 3.86
CA VAL A 698 -1.09 -29.34 3.69
C VAL A 698 -1.68 -30.10 4.86
N ASN A 699 -2.70 -30.88 4.62
CA ASN A 699 -3.37 -31.76 5.59
C ASN A 699 -3.11 -33.23 5.22
N ASP A 700 -3.30 -34.12 6.17
CA ASP A 700 -3.24 -35.55 5.96
C ASP A 700 -4.63 -36.19 6.26
N PRO A 701 -5.36 -36.72 5.24
CA PRO A 701 -5.02 -36.71 3.82
C PRO A 701 -5.51 -35.41 3.10
N GLY A 702 -4.72 -34.93 2.13
CA GLY A 702 -5.14 -33.92 1.15
C GLY A 702 -4.65 -32.50 1.44
N HIS A 703 -5.38 -31.51 0.87
CA HIS A 703 -5.07 -30.09 0.99
C HIS A 703 -6.35 -29.29 1.16
N SER A 704 -6.34 -28.33 2.08
CA SER A 704 -7.43 -27.36 2.24
C SER A 704 -7.04 -25.98 1.71
N PRO A 705 -8.02 -25.15 1.29
CA PRO A 705 -7.76 -23.77 0.90
C PRO A 705 -7.11 -22.97 2.02
N LEU A 706 -6.16 -22.09 1.64
CA LEU A 706 -5.64 -21.06 2.53
C LEU A 706 -6.51 -19.80 2.39
N ASP A 707 -6.73 -19.10 3.49
CA ASP A 707 -7.50 -17.85 3.50
C ASP A 707 -6.89 -16.77 2.59
N HIS A 708 -7.73 -15.86 2.13
CA HIS A 708 -7.36 -14.64 1.40
C HIS A 708 -6.56 -14.84 0.11
N ILE A 709 -6.56 -16.05 -0.45
CA ILE A 709 -6.00 -16.27 -1.80
C ILE A 709 -6.93 -15.64 -2.83
N SER A 710 -6.54 -14.47 -3.32
CA SER A 710 -7.32 -13.73 -4.32
C SER A 710 -7.49 -14.51 -5.63
N PRO A 711 -8.61 -14.36 -6.34
CA PRO A 711 -8.72 -14.79 -7.75
C PRO A 711 -7.69 -14.09 -8.62
N LEU A 712 -7.51 -14.56 -9.87
CA LEU A 712 -6.76 -13.82 -10.87
C LEU A 712 -7.33 -12.40 -11.01
N PHE A 713 -6.47 -11.38 -10.94
CA PHE A 713 -6.87 -9.99 -11.12
C PHE A 713 -5.85 -9.21 -11.95
N GLY A 714 -6.30 -8.11 -12.51
CA GLY A 714 -5.41 -7.28 -13.30
C GLY A 714 -6.06 -6.03 -13.87
N ARG A 715 -5.23 -5.29 -14.60
CA ARG A 715 -5.61 -4.04 -15.24
C ARG A 715 -5.00 -3.94 -16.64
N SER A 716 -5.77 -3.40 -17.59
CA SER A 716 -5.27 -3.02 -18.91
C SER A 716 -5.62 -1.56 -19.16
N SER A 717 -4.70 -0.76 -19.66
CA SER A 717 -4.96 0.65 -19.96
C SER A 717 -4.38 1.06 -21.31
N ILE A 718 -5.02 2.06 -21.90
CA ILE A 718 -4.52 2.85 -23.01
C ILE A 718 -4.41 4.28 -22.49
N ASP A 719 -3.19 4.77 -22.40
CA ASP A 719 -2.86 6.07 -21.83
C ASP A 719 -2.44 7.01 -22.98
N LEU A 720 -3.08 8.18 -23.03
CA LEU A 720 -2.86 9.21 -24.02
C LEU A 720 -2.33 10.47 -23.35
N GLN A 721 -1.24 11.02 -23.85
CA GLN A 721 -0.70 12.29 -23.37
C GLN A 721 -0.49 13.25 -24.56
N ILE A 722 -1.24 14.34 -24.58
CA ILE A 722 -1.15 15.36 -25.64
C ILE A 722 -1.03 16.73 -24.97
N ARG A 723 0.17 17.32 -25.00
CA ARG A 723 0.44 18.64 -24.37
C ARG A 723 -0.09 18.68 -22.94
N LYS A 724 -1.10 19.51 -22.67
CA LYS A 724 -1.73 19.75 -21.39
C LYS A 724 -2.83 18.73 -21.00
N PHE A 725 -3.13 17.78 -21.87
CA PHE A 725 -4.17 16.78 -21.67
C PHE A 725 -3.54 15.40 -21.45
N ILE A 726 -3.97 14.73 -20.39
CA ILE A 726 -3.66 13.33 -20.10
C ILE A 726 -4.99 12.58 -19.98
N GLY A 727 -5.10 11.46 -20.66
CA GLY A 727 -6.27 10.58 -20.60
C GLY A 727 -5.85 9.11 -20.45
N SER A 728 -6.58 8.34 -19.66
CA SER A 728 -6.39 6.91 -19.48
C SER A 728 -7.74 6.22 -19.58
N PHE A 729 -7.94 5.41 -20.61
CA PHE A 729 -9.06 4.47 -20.67
C PHE A 729 -8.55 3.10 -20.19
N PHE A 730 -9.21 2.54 -19.17
CA PHE A 730 -8.71 1.31 -18.58
C PHE A 730 -9.83 0.36 -18.16
N MET A 731 -9.48 -0.91 -18.22
CA MET A 731 -10.27 -2.05 -17.76
C MET A 731 -9.62 -2.61 -16.49
N VAL A 732 -10.44 -2.85 -15.45
CA VAL A 732 -10.06 -3.64 -14.29
C VAL A 732 -10.88 -4.92 -14.30
N PHE A 733 -10.24 -6.06 -14.09
CA PHE A 733 -10.89 -7.35 -14.12
C PHE A 733 -10.47 -8.23 -12.94
N ASN A 734 -11.38 -9.12 -12.55
CA ASN A 734 -11.18 -10.13 -11.51
C ASN A 734 -11.81 -11.45 -11.95
N GLY A 735 -11.12 -12.57 -11.71
CA GLY A 735 -11.63 -13.91 -12.00
C GLY A 735 -12.71 -14.33 -11.01
N ASP A 736 -13.32 -15.47 -11.26
CA ASP A 736 -14.24 -16.12 -10.34
C ASP A 736 -13.49 -16.86 -9.23
N LYS A 737 -14.16 -17.07 -8.09
CA LYS A 737 -13.68 -17.90 -6.99
C LYS A 737 -14.75 -18.97 -6.68
N LYS A 738 -14.40 -20.25 -6.82
CA LYS A 738 -15.32 -21.38 -6.62
C LYS A 738 -15.32 -21.84 -5.16
N SER A 739 -16.40 -22.48 -4.69
CA SER A 739 -16.57 -22.95 -3.31
C SER A 739 -15.43 -23.86 -2.83
N LYS A 740 -14.94 -24.75 -3.67
CA LYS A 740 -13.81 -25.63 -3.35
C LYS A 740 -12.47 -24.90 -3.07
N ASP A 741 -12.41 -23.61 -3.39
CA ASP A 741 -11.25 -22.74 -3.21
C ASP A 741 -11.44 -21.76 -2.05
N TYR A 742 -12.58 -21.85 -1.29
CA TYR A 742 -12.80 -21.10 -0.05
C TYR A 742 -12.27 -21.90 1.14
N ASN A 743 -11.76 -21.18 2.14
CA ASN A 743 -11.62 -21.72 3.48
C ASN A 743 -12.88 -21.39 4.29
N LEU A 744 -13.79 -22.34 4.40
CA LEU A 744 -15.07 -22.16 5.09
C LEU A 744 -14.94 -22.03 6.61
N SER A 745 -13.84 -22.50 7.19
CA SER A 745 -13.53 -22.35 8.61
C SER A 745 -12.84 -21.02 8.94
N GLY A 746 -12.33 -20.32 7.93
CA GLY A 746 -11.66 -19.04 8.06
C GLY A 746 -12.53 -17.84 7.75
N GLU A 747 -11.89 -16.74 7.36
CA GLU A 747 -12.60 -15.50 7.03
C GLU A 747 -13.19 -15.48 5.61
N ASP A 748 -12.84 -16.42 4.75
CA ASP A 748 -13.42 -16.67 3.43
C ASP A 748 -14.70 -17.51 3.54
N ASN A 749 -15.59 -17.17 4.41
CA ASN A 749 -16.77 -18.00 4.67
C ASN A 749 -17.92 -17.72 3.67
N GLU A 750 -19.00 -18.49 3.79
CA GLU A 750 -20.19 -18.42 2.93
C GLU A 750 -20.88 -17.06 2.92
N LEU A 751 -20.71 -16.22 3.96
CA LEU A 751 -21.29 -14.87 4.00
C LEU A 751 -20.80 -13.99 2.85
N PHE A 752 -19.65 -14.30 2.28
CA PHE A 752 -19.06 -13.57 1.15
C PHE A 752 -19.43 -14.16 -0.20
N SER A 753 -20.04 -15.34 -0.25
CA SER A 753 -20.42 -15.99 -1.50
C SER A 753 -21.71 -15.40 -2.07
N VAL A 754 -21.89 -15.51 -3.38
CA VAL A 754 -23.12 -15.13 -4.08
C VAL A 754 -24.21 -16.19 -3.86
N ASP A 755 -23.77 -17.43 -3.85
CA ASP A 755 -24.61 -18.62 -3.70
C ASP A 755 -24.23 -19.34 -2.41
N PRO A 756 -25.08 -19.29 -1.37
CA PRO A 756 -24.80 -19.95 -0.09
C PRO A 756 -24.66 -21.48 -0.20
N ILE A 757 -25.24 -22.11 -1.24
CA ILE A 757 -25.20 -23.55 -1.42
C ILE A 757 -23.95 -23.98 -2.18
N ASN A 758 -23.70 -23.36 -3.34
CA ASN A 758 -22.59 -23.71 -4.21
C ASN A 758 -21.31 -22.90 -3.91
N GLY A 759 -21.43 -21.78 -3.24
CA GLY A 759 -20.38 -20.86 -2.79
C GLY A 759 -19.39 -20.49 -3.88
N PHE A 760 -19.54 -19.35 -4.51
CA PHE A 760 -18.52 -18.78 -5.38
C PHE A 760 -18.70 -17.27 -5.51
N MET A 761 -17.62 -16.56 -5.81
CA MET A 761 -17.64 -15.14 -6.13
C MET A 761 -17.54 -14.99 -7.65
N PRO A 762 -18.53 -14.34 -8.30
CA PRO A 762 -18.51 -14.20 -9.76
C PRO A 762 -17.38 -13.32 -10.24
N LYS A 763 -16.87 -13.65 -11.43
CA LYS A 763 -15.95 -12.76 -12.16
C LYS A 763 -16.64 -11.44 -12.48
N TRP A 764 -15.83 -10.39 -12.57
CA TRP A 764 -16.32 -9.07 -12.95
C TRP A 764 -15.29 -8.28 -13.76
N VAL A 765 -15.80 -7.31 -14.50
CA VAL A 765 -15.02 -6.37 -15.30
C VAL A 765 -15.64 -4.99 -15.15
N THR A 766 -14.79 -3.97 -14.98
CA THR A 766 -15.19 -2.56 -15.07
C THR A 766 -14.40 -1.84 -16.14
N LEU A 767 -15.07 -0.93 -16.85
CA LEU A 767 -14.44 0.01 -17.79
C LEU A 767 -14.44 1.39 -17.16
N ASN A 768 -13.31 2.09 -17.28
CA ASN A 768 -13.06 3.34 -16.58
C ASN A 768 -12.32 4.32 -17.50
N LEU A 769 -12.52 5.61 -17.26
CA LEU A 769 -11.85 6.69 -17.96
C LEU A 769 -11.40 7.75 -16.93
N ASN A 770 -10.12 8.03 -16.88
CA ASN A 770 -9.57 9.16 -16.14
C ASN A 770 -8.99 10.17 -17.10
N THR A 771 -9.30 11.45 -16.91
CA THR A 771 -8.74 12.54 -17.70
C THR A 771 -8.24 13.66 -16.80
N SER A 772 -7.22 14.35 -17.26
CA SER A 772 -6.65 15.51 -16.58
C SER A 772 -6.29 16.56 -17.63
N TYR A 773 -6.62 17.80 -17.37
CA TYR A 773 -6.29 18.95 -18.21
C TYR A 773 -5.63 20.05 -17.36
N SER A 774 -4.38 20.38 -17.69
CA SER A 774 -3.66 21.49 -17.06
C SER A 774 -3.96 22.78 -17.84
N LEU A 775 -4.76 23.67 -17.26
CA LEU A 775 -5.08 24.96 -17.86
C LEU A 775 -3.79 25.80 -18.02
N ASN A 776 -2.99 25.84 -16.97
CA ASN A 776 -1.64 26.41 -16.89
C ASN A 776 -0.79 25.58 -15.92
N GLU A 777 0.35 26.09 -15.49
CA GLU A 777 1.23 25.42 -14.53
C GLU A 777 0.64 25.35 -13.11
N GLN A 778 -0.32 26.21 -12.82
CA GLN A 778 -0.92 26.38 -11.49
C GLN A 778 -2.26 25.64 -11.32
N ILE A 779 -3.04 25.48 -12.40
CA ILE A 779 -4.42 25.02 -12.35
C ILE A 779 -4.61 23.75 -13.21
N GLN A 780 -5.15 22.72 -12.60
CA GLN A 780 -5.48 21.44 -13.23
C GLN A 780 -6.92 21.03 -12.88
N PHE A 781 -7.63 20.51 -13.86
CA PHE A 781 -8.92 19.87 -13.71
C PHE A 781 -8.80 18.39 -14.04
N GLN A 782 -9.46 17.55 -13.24
CA GLN A 782 -9.56 16.12 -13.48
C GLN A 782 -11.03 15.70 -13.56
N LEU A 783 -11.34 14.83 -14.52
CA LEU A 783 -12.64 14.21 -14.67
C LEU A 783 -12.43 12.71 -14.79
N SER A 784 -13.11 11.94 -13.94
CA SER A 784 -13.09 10.49 -13.98
C SER A 784 -14.49 9.93 -14.14
N PHE A 785 -14.63 8.92 -15.02
CA PHE A 785 -15.80 8.06 -15.15
C PHE A 785 -15.40 6.65 -14.74
N ASN A 786 -15.81 6.20 -13.57
CA ASN A 786 -15.48 4.87 -13.09
C ASN A 786 -16.69 3.96 -13.23
N ASN A 787 -16.42 2.66 -13.49
CA ASN A 787 -17.44 1.64 -13.66
C ASN A 787 -18.53 2.06 -14.66
N ILE A 788 -18.12 2.44 -15.88
CA ILE A 788 -19.01 2.97 -16.94
C ILE A 788 -20.18 2.01 -17.22
N LEU A 789 -19.94 0.69 -17.11
CA LEU A 789 -20.94 -0.34 -17.34
C LEU A 789 -21.95 -0.49 -16.19
N ASP A 790 -21.78 0.24 -15.09
CA ASP A 790 -22.60 0.13 -13.86
C ASP A 790 -22.65 -1.30 -13.30
N THR A 791 -21.56 -2.06 -13.44
CA THR A 791 -21.48 -3.44 -12.98
C THR A 791 -21.57 -3.47 -11.45
N ASN A 792 -22.47 -4.31 -10.91
CA ASN A 792 -22.46 -4.63 -9.50
C ASN A 792 -21.40 -5.71 -9.25
N TYR A 793 -20.44 -5.42 -8.39
CA TYR A 793 -19.37 -6.35 -8.06
C TYR A 793 -18.91 -6.18 -6.61
N ARG A 794 -18.31 -7.22 -6.10
CA ARG A 794 -17.54 -7.22 -4.84
C ARG A 794 -16.14 -7.74 -5.07
N GLN A 795 -15.20 -7.24 -4.33
CA GLN A 795 -13.91 -7.89 -4.20
C GLN A 795 -14.09 -9.22 -3.45
N PHE A 796 -13.30 -10.24 -3.77
CA PHE A 796 -13.32 -11.50 -3.04
C PHE A 796 -13.12 -11.25 -1.54
N ALA A 797 -13.81 -12.00 -0.68
CA ALA A 797 -13.83 -11.87 0.77
C ALA A 797 -14.29 -10.47 1.28
N SER A 798 -15.07 -9.73 0.48
CA SER A 798 -15.66 -8.44 0.86
C SER A 798 -17.17 -8.54 1.01
N ASN A 799 -17.73 -7.84 2.00
CA ASN A 799 -19.18 -7.82 2.26
C ASN A 799 -19.87 -6.51 1.84
N ILE A 800 -19.11 -5.53 1.40
CA ILE A 800 -19.65 -4.32 0.79
C ILE A 800 -19.45 -4.36 -0.71
N SER A 801 -20.49 -4.04 -1.48
CA SER A 801 -20.35 -3.91 -2.94
C SER A 801 -19.59 -2.64 -3.27
N ALA A 802 -18.76 -2.71 -4.30
CA ALA A 802 -18.02 -1.56 -4.79
C ALA A 802 -18.93 -0.52 -5.44
N GLY A 803 -18.43 0.70 -5.63
CA GLY A 803 -19.19 1.78 -6.24
C GLY A 803 -19.69 1.43 -7.63
N GLY A 804 -20.93 1.80 -7.94
CA GLY A 804 -21.53 1.73 -9.26
C GLY A 804 -20.92 2.76 -10.21
N ARG A 805 -21.59 3.05 -11.31
CA ARG A 805 -21.20 4.12 -12.24
C ARG A 805 -21.01 5.41 -11.47
N ASN A 806 -19.83 5.99 -11.62
CA ASN A 806 -19.36 7.10 -10.81
C ASN A 806 -18.71 8.18 -11.67
N ILE A 807 -19.02 9.43 -11.37
CA ILE A 807 -18.35 10.60 -11.92
C ILE A 807 -17.59 11.26 -10.78
N SER A 808 -16.32 11.55 -10.98
CA SER A 808 -15.49 12.31 -10.06
C SER A 808 -14.97 13.56 -10.76
N LEU A 809 -15.13 14.70 -10.09
CA LEU A 809 -14.59 15.98 -10.50
C LEU A 809 -13.56 16.43 -9.50
N THR A 810 -12.39 16.85 -9.94
CA THR A 810 -11.34 17.33 -9.07
C THR A 810 -10.70 18.58 -9.65
N PHE A 811 -10.57 19.57 -8.81
CA PHE A 811 -9.79 20.79 -9.04
C PHE A 811 -8.50 20.70 -8.24
N ARG A 812 -7.38 21.05 -8.86
CA ARG A 812 -6.08 21.20 -8.21
C ARG A 812 -5.49 22.56 -8.54
N GLY A 813 -5.02 23.25 -7.51
CA GLY A 813 -4.29 24.51 -7.62
C GLY A 813 -2.91 24.39 -6.99
N SER A 814 -1.87 24.98 -7.60
CA SER A 814 -0.50 25.03 -7.09
C SER A 814 0.02 26.46 -7.28
N PHE A 815 0.32 27.15 -6.19
CA PHE A 815 0.68 28.57 -6.19
C PHE A 815 2.00 28.82 -5.47
#